data_154580524307cc69f6d688b2f17ccccb
#
_entry.id   154580524307cc69f6d688b2f17ccccb
#
_cell.length_a   1.000
_cell.length_b   1.000
_cell.length_c   1.000
_cell.angle_alpha   90.00
_cell.angle_beta   90.00
_cell.angle_gamma   90.00
#
_symmetry.space_group_name_H-M   'P 1'
#
loop_
_entity.id
_entity.type
_entity.pdbx_description
1 polymer ?
#
loop_
_entity_poly.entity_id
_entity_poly.type
_entity_poly.pdbx_seq_one_letter_code
_entity_poly.pdbx_strand_id
1 'polypeptide(L)'
;MRRLFGGLLGLVLLISLNAQAQGRAALEDALRRDIEQARDRVFPALVNILVVDRYFEGGRAQYSLGGGSGVIVSPDGLVLTNYHVASDAVRLFCTLSDGVRLEAEALWHDAMTDLSVLRLKPPANAPQRAFPYAPLGDSDALKTGDYVLAMGNPLLLASSVTLGIVSNPKRVFLNPFNQELENAEFERGDRSGALTRWIQHDALILPGNSGGPLVNLKGEVVGINQLGGSGLGFAIPSRIARNVLEQVRRTGRVERGWLGFRAMPTEKLRRADGVLVGAVIPNSPAEKAGIQPGDVILRIDGKPMNARFPEEIPLVYLQIAELPIGKTVSIELQRNGAQRTVQAQVERMEPYYGDEDEFRTLGFTARDITRPMARTSRLPEEGVQVTGVRPGFPLDTAEPKITTGDAILQFGERKIRNLNDLREAIEASKEQENIPIVFQRRTETLMTVIRNRPPSPPSPSAELPKAWLGVRTQVITQPVAQALGDPNLKGFRITEVMPYTEASKAGLQVGDLILALNGEPLEAFRTQDARDLERRIERMDIGSEIKLTILRHGERREISVTLEPSPASAEAARSVRQNELDFAVRDITALDRMRNRWREDQQGVLVTDVPNGSWGQLAGLRNGDLILAVNEQPIQTIQDFQQVMQEVIRQQPPVVILFVLRDRETSFVFLEPDWKAITQ
;
A
#
# COMPACT_ATOMS: atom_id res chain seq x y z
N MET A 1 -18.12 24.35 75.87
CA MET A 1 -16.93 23.68 75.29
C MET A 1 -17.22 22.82 74.04
N ARG A 2 -18.34 22.05 73.96
CA ARG A 2 -18.60 21.20 72.75
C ARG A 2 -18.85 21.96 71.44
N ARG A 3 -19.32 23.18 71.40
CA ARG A 3 -19.55 23.99 70.18
C ARG A 3 -18.29 24.67 69.64
N LEU A 4 -17.28 24.95 70.45
CA LEU A 4 -16.01 25.53 70.04
C LEU A 4 -15.08 24.45 69.38
N PHE A 5 -15.17 23.21 69.87
CA PHE A 5 -14.38 22.08 69.27
C PHE A 5 -14.87 21.68 67.86
N GLY A 6 -16.19 21.73 67.61
CA GLY A 6 -16.73 21.42 66.28
C GLY A 6 -16.38 22.46 65.22
N GLY A 7 -16.30 23.74 65.58
CA GLY A 7 -15.88 24.81 64.66
C GLY A 7 -14.39 24.74 64.29
N LEU A 8 -13.54 24.39 65.27
CA LEU A 8 -12.08 24.24 65.03
C LEU A 8 -11.78 23.04 64.14
N LEU A 9 -12.48 21.91 64.35
CA LEU A 9 -12.33 20.70 63.52
C LEU A 9 -12.81 20.94 62.07
N GLY A 10 -13.93 21.66 61.88
CA GLY A 10 -14.44 22.05 60.57
C GLY A 10 -13.50 23.00 59.81
N LEU A 11 -12.88 23.96 60.53
CA LEU A 11 -11.92 24.88 59.92
C LEU A 11 -10.61 24.17 59.50
N VAL A 12 -10.10 23.26 60.32
CA VAL A 12 -8.92 22.43 59.99
C VAL A 12 -9.20 21.52 58.78
N LEU A 13 -10.41 20.92 58.72
CA LEU A 13 -10.82 20.09 57.59
C LEU A 13 -10.93 20.91 56.29
N LEU A 14 -11.51 22.11 56.35
CA LEU A 14 -11.62 23.03 55.19
C LEU A 14 -10.25 23.55 54.74
N ILE A 15 -9.32 23.83 55.63
CA ILE A 15 -7.95 24.24 55.30
C ILE A 15 -7.18 23.08 54.69
N SER A 16 -7.35 21.85 55.20
CA SER A 16 -6.70 20.66 54.63
C SER A 16 -7.24 20.30 53.23
N LEU A 17 -8.55 20.41 53.02
CA LEU A 17 -9.18 20.19 51.72
C LEU A 17 -8.77 21.26 50.70
N ASN A 18 -8.64 22.52 51.10
CA ASN A 18 -8.17 23.61 50.24
C ASN A 18 -6.70 23.46 49.90
N ALA A 19 -5.86 23.07 50.85
CA ALA A 19 -4.42 22.78 50.59
C ALA A 19 -4.21 21.57 49.65
N GLN A 20 -5.03 20.51 49.80
CA GLN A 20 -5.01 19.37 48.86
C GLN A 20 -5.51 19.77 47.48
N ALA A 21 -6.57 20.57 47.35
CA ALA A 21 -7.08 21.06 46.08
C ALA A 21 -6.06 21.96 45.36
N GLN A 22 -5.39 22.87 46.10
CA GLN A 22 -4.32 23.71 45.54
C GLN A 22 -3.08 22.91 45.13
N GLY A 23 -2.72 21.90 45.95
CA GLY A 23 -1.60 21.01 45.60
C GLY A 23 -1.89 20.19 44.34
N ARG A 24 -3.13 19.71 44.16
CA ARG A 24 -3.57 18.99 42.95
C ARG A 24 -3.56 19.89 41.72
N ALA A 25 -4.11 21.10 41.81
CA ALA A 25 -4.12 22.07 40.72
C ALA A 25 -2.71 22.46 40.31
N ALA A 26 -1.80 22.67 41.27
CA ALA A 26 -0.39 22.95 40.97
C ALA A 26 0.35 21.77 40.26
N LEU A 27 0.00 20.53 40.61
CA LEU A 27 0.54 19.34 39.95
C LEU A 27 0.01 19.19 38.52
N GLU A 28 -1.28 19.41 38.32
CA GLU A 28 -1.93 19.39 37.00
C GLU A 28 -1.32 20.48 36.07
N ASP A 29 -1.08 21.68 36.60
CA ASP A 29 -0.43 22.77 35.86
C ASP A 29 1.03 22.48 35.57
N ALA A 30 1.75 21.80 36.45
CA ALA A 30 3.13 21.37 36.22
C ALA A 30 3.18 20.33 35.10
N LEU A 31 2.36 19.30 35.18
CA LEU A 31 2.29 18.26 34.15
C LEU A 31 1.89 18.84 32.76
N ARG A 32 0.94 19.78 32.73
CA ARG A 32 0.56 20.47 31.49
C ARG A 32 1.75 21.21 30.88
N ARG A 33 2.52 21.96 31.68
CA ARG A 33 3.72 22.65 31.20
C ARG A 33 4.78 21.70 30.66
N ASP A 34 5.01 20.57 31.33
CA ASP A 34 5.96 19.56 30.88
C ASP A 34 5.53 18.95 29.56
N ILE A 35 4.22 18.67 29.38
CA ILE A 35 3.64 18.17 28.11
C ILE A 35 3.83 19.21 26.99
N GLU A 36 3.51 20.47 27.26
CA GLU A 36 3.64 21.57 26.29
C GLU A 36 5.10 21.76 25.87
N GLN A 37 6.04 21.75 26.81
CA GLN A 37 7.46 21.85 26.51
C GLN A 37 7.99 20.68 25.69
N ALA A 38 7.60 19.44 26.05
CA ALA A 38 7.98 18.25 25.30
C ALA A 38 7.43 18.27 23.87
N ARG A 39 6.14 18.66 23.72
CA ARG A 39 5.49 18.85 22.41
C ARG A 39 6.23 19.89 21.58
N ASP A 40 6.44 21.08 22.08
CA ASP A 40 7.02 22.21 21.36
C ASP A 40 8.46 21.92 20.92
N ARG A 41 9.17 21.08 21.68
CA ARG A 41 10.51 20.61 21.33
C ARG A 41 10.52 19.61 20.18
N VAL A 42 9.51 18.73 20.08
CA VAL A 42 9.51 17.60 19.13
C VAL A 42 8.65 17.88 17.89
N PHE A 43 7.56 18.62 18.00
CA PHE A 43 6.66 18.91 16.87
C PHE A 43 7.36 19.46 15.62
N PRO A 44 8.35 20.39 15.73
CA PRO A 44 9.06 20.85 14.55
C PRO A 44 9.79 19.75 13.78
N ALA A 45 10.12 18.64 14.46
CA ALA A 45 10.80 17.48 13.88
C ALA A 45 9.84 16.37 13.42
N LEU A 46 8.53 16.48 13.71
CA LEU A 46 7.56 15.50 13.27
C LEU A 46 7.27 15.66 11.78
N VAL A 47 7.23 14.55 11.04
CA VAL A 47 6.90 14.56 9.61
C VAL A 47 5.72 13.62 9.34
N ASN A 48 4.84 14.05 8.43
CA ASN A 48 3.84 13.20 7.81
C ASN A 48 4.47 12.53 6.59
N ILE A 49 4.39 11.22 6.49
CA ILE A 49 4.94 10.43 5.39
C ILE A 49 3.80 9.96 4.51
N LEU A 50 3.86 10.31 3.23
CA LEU A 50 3.01 9.77 2.17
C LEU A 50 3.89 8.89 1.28
N VAL A 51 3.44 7.67 1.04
CA VAL A 51 4.15 6.71 0.20
C VAL A 51 3.28 6.26 -0.97
N VAL A 52 3.93 6.00 -2.08
CA VAL A 52 3.39 5.19 -3.17
C VAL A 52 4.08 3.84 -3.08
N ASP A 53 3.36 2.85 -2.58
CA ASP A 53 3.85 1.50 -2.43
C ASP A 53 3.66 0.70 -3.71
N ARG A 54 4.64 -0.14 -4.04
CA ARG A 54 4.56 -1.12 -5.11
C ARG A 54 4.46 -2.51 -4.52
N TYR A 55 3.41 -3.23 -4.88
CA TYR A 55 3.24 -4.64 -4.56
C TYR A 55 2.96 -5.45 -5.83
N PHE A 56 3.08 -6.77 -5.74
CA PHE A 56 2.92 -7.63 -6.90
C PHE A 56 1.73 -8.56 -6.72
N GLU A 57 0.83 -8.55 -7.70
CA GLU A 57 -0.38 -9.36 -7.69
C GLU A 57 -0.75 -9.81 -9.09
N GLY A 58 -1.10 -11.09 -9.25
CA GLY A 58 -1.54 -11.64 -10.54
C GLY A 58 -0.52 -11.48 -11.67
N GLY A 59 0.77 -11.51 -11.37
CA GLY A 59 1.85 -11.40 -12.36
C GLY A 59 2.11 -9.98 -12.85
N ARG A 60 1.73 -8.96 -12.09
CA ARG A 60 1.99 -7.55 -12.40
C ARG A 60 2.29 -6.74 -11.14
N ALA A 61 3.01 -5.64 -11.32
CA ALA A 61 3.13 -4.62 -10.30
C ALA A 61 1.82 -3.85 -10.16
N GLN A 62 1.40 -3.63 -8.93
CA GLN A 62 0.29 -2.79 -8.53
C GLN A 62 0.81 -1.70 -7.60
N TYR A 63 0.06 -0.63 -7.49
CA TYR A 63 0.45 0.50 -6.65
C TYR A 63 -0.68 0.86 -5.70
N SER A 64 -0.32 1.29 -4.49
CA SER A 64 -1.26 1.82 -3.50
C SER A 64 -0.68 3.07 -2.86
N LEU A 65 -1.57 3.89 -2.31
CA LEU A 65 -1.18 5.01 -1.46
C LEU A 65 -1.23 4.54 -0.02
N GLY A 66 -0.13 4.75 0.67
CA GLY A 66 0.01 4.49 2.10
C GLY A 66 0.55 5.73 2.82
N GLY A 67 0.72 5.61 4.11
CA GLY A 67 1.34 6.67 4.86
C GLY A 67 1.46 6.38 6.34
N GLY A 68 2.21 7.23 7.00
CA GLY A 68 2.49 7.14 8.42
C GLY A 68 3.13 8.42 8.94
N SER A 69 3.85 8.27 10.01
CA SER A 69 4.61 9.34 10.65
C SER A 69 6.10 9.04 10.62
N GLY A 70 6.90 10.07 10.82
CA GLY A 70 8.33 9.95 11.04
C GLY A 70 8.82 11.05 11.95
N VAL A 71 10.05 10.93 12.40
CA VAL A 71 10.72 11.95 13.20
C VAL A 71 12.10 12.27 12.64
N ILE A 72 12.38 13.54 12.39
CA ILE A 72 13.71 14.02 12.01
C ILE A 72 14.61 13.89 13.24
N VAL A 73 15.74 13.19 13.10
CA VAL A 73 16.67 12.90 14.19
C VAL A 73 18.06 13.52 14.00
N SER A 74 18.22 14.32 12.94
CA SER A 74 19.48 15.02 12.69
C SER A 74 19.28 16.29 11.86
N PRO A 75 20.16 17.29 12.01
CA PRO A 75 20.06 18.56 11.29
C PRO A 75 20.28 18.43 9.77
N ASP A 76 20.86 17.34 9.30
CA ASP A 76 21.03 16.99 7.88
C ASP A 76 19.82 16.26 7.27
N GLY A 77 18.71 16.18 8.01
CA GLY A 77 17.42 15.69 7.51
C GLY A 77 17.28 14.17 7.49
N LEU A 78 17.94 13.44 8.40
CA LEU A 78 17.64 12.02 8.57
C LEU A 78 16.35 11.84 9.34
N VAL A 79 15.46 11.00 8.80
CA VAL A 79 14.16 10.66 9.38
C VAL A 79 14.14 9.19 9.77
N LEU A 80 13.66 8.92 10.97
CA LEU A 80 13.30 7.57 11.40
C LEU A 80 11.79 7.35 11.22
N THR A 81 11.44 6.19 10.71
CA THR A 81 10.06 5.70 10.58
C THR A 81 10.03 4.17 10.68
N ASN A 82 8.87 3.55 10.56
CA ASN A 82 8.79 2.09 10.50
C ASN A 82 9.14 1.52 9.12
N TYR A 83 9.60 0.26 9.12
CA TYR A 83 9.82 -0.53 7.92
C TYR A 83 8.52 -0.69 7.13
N HIS A 84 7.44 -1.13 7.79
CA HIS A 84 6.13 -1.34 7.15
C HIS A 84 5.48 -0.06 6.61
N VAL A 85 5.99 1.14 6.97
CA VAL A 85 5.53 2.43 6.41
C VAL A 85 6.26 2.76 5.10
N ALA A 86 7.52 2.33 4.93
CA ALA A 86 8.37 2.85 3.86
C ALA A 86 9.05 1.80 2.98
N SER A 87 9.01 0.50 3.33
CA SER A 87 9.82 -0.54 2.65
C SER A 87 9.45 -0.77 1.19
N ASP A 88 8.19 -0.61 0.85
CA ASP A 88 7.64 -0.89 -0.47
C ASP A 88 7.47 0.35 -1.33
N ALA A 89 7.90 1.50 -0.77
CA ALA A 89 7.73 2.78 -1.39
C ALA A 89 8.60 2.95 -2.64
N VAL A 90 7.97 3.18 -3.77
CA VAL A 90 8.63 3.66 -5.00
C VAL A 90 8.71 5.17 -5.03
N ARG A 91 7.89 5.85 -4.22
CA ARG A 91 7.94 7.31 -3.99
C ARG A 91 7.67 7.60 -2.53
N LEU A 92 8.46 8.48 -1.96
CA LEU A 92 8.39 8.91 -0.56
C LEU A 92 8.31 10.42 -0.48
N PHE A 93 7.29 10.92 0.17
CA PHE A 93 7.12 12.35 0.44
C PHE A 93 6.98 12.57 1.93
N CYS A 94 7.70 13.55 2.45
CA CYS A 94 7.61 14.00 3.83
C CYS A 94 7.05 15.41 3.88
N THR A 95 5.91 15.60 4.53
CA THR A 95 5.37 16.94 4.83
C THR A 95 5.84 17.34 6.21
N LEU A 96 6.57 18.46 6.27
CA LEU A 96 7.11 19.03 7.50
C LEU A 96 6.02 19.75 8.31
N SER A 97 6.31 20.09 9.55
CA SER A 97 5.41 20.84 10.45
C SER A 97 5.01 22.23 9.94
N ASP A 98 5.80 22.84 9.06
CA ASP A 98 5.50 24.11 8.40
C ASP A 98 4.68 23.95 7.11
N GLY A 99 4.23 22.74 6.80
CA GLY A 99 3.45 22.41 5.60
C GLY A 99 4.27 22.20 4.33
N VAL A 100 5.61 22.39 4.40
CA VAL A 100 6.48 22.16 3.23
C VAL A 100 6.57 20.65 2.96
N ARG A 101 6.23 20.24 1.74
CA ARG A 101 6.37 18.86 1.27
C ARG A 101 7.71 18.69 0.57
N LEU A 102 8.47 17.71 1.01
CA LEU A 102 9.76 17.34 0.43
C LEU A 102 9.71 15.88 -0.02
N GLU A 103 10.42 15.58 -1.09
CA GLU A 103 10.74 14.21 -1.44
C GLU A 103 11.75 13.65 -0.43
N ALA A 104 11.71 12.32 -0.22
CA ALA A 104 12.69 11.63 0.61
C ALA A 104 13.20 10.38 -0.11
N GLU A 105 14.42 9.97 0.22
CA GLU A 105 14.99 8.70 -0.21
C GLU A 105 15.20 7.77 0.97
N ALA A 106 14.98 6.50 0.76
CA ALA A 106 15.32 5.49 1.73
C ALA A 106 16.83 5.23 1.68
N LEU A 107 17.50 5.41 2.81
CA LEU A 107 18.89 5.01 2.96
C LEU A 107 19.01 3.54 3.36
N TRP A 108 18.05 3.06 4.18
CA TRP A 108 18.03 1.68 4.64
C TRP A 108 16.64 1.29 5.16
N HIS A 109 16.29 0.04 4.91
CA HIS A 109 15.13 -0.63 5.46
C HIS A 109 15.55 -1.84 6.30
N ASP A 110 15.06 -1.95 7.52
CA ASP A 110 15.38 -3.02 8.46
C ASP A 110 14.11 -3.73 8.96
N ALA A 111 13.70 -4.78 8.24
CA ALA A 111 12.54 -5.59 8.60
C ALA A 111 12.65 -6.19 10.00
N MET A 112 13.85 -6.61 10.44
CA MET A 112 14.05 -7.29 11.73
C MET A 112 13.70 -6.43 12.94
N THR A 113 13.86 -5.13 12.83
CA THR A 113 13.50 -4.15 13.88
C THR A 113 12.32 -3.29 13.54
N ASP A 114 11.74 -3.46 12.33
CA ASP A 114 10.68 -2.62 11.78
C ASP A 114 11.06 -1.13 11.73
N LEU A 115 12.29 -0.82 11.32
CA LEU A 115 12.79 0.54 11.17
C LEU A 115 13.22 0.85 9.75
N SER A 116 12.98 2.08 9.32
CA SER A 116 13.54 2.67 8.09
C SER A 116 14.24 3.97 8.42
N VAL A 117 15.37 4.21 7.75
CA VAL A 117 16.11 5.45 7.78
C VAL A 117 15.95 6.13 6.44
N LEU A 118 15.34 7.31 6.43
CA LEU A 118 15.13 8.12 5.24
C LEU A 118 15.99 9.38 5.30
N ARG A 119 16.24 9.98 4.14
CA ARG A 119 16.87 11.31 4.00
C ARG A 119 15.96 12.24 3.22
N LEU A 120 15.66 13.40 3.79
CA LEU A 120 14.95 14.47 3.10
C LEU A 120 15.77 15.03 1.94
N LYS A 121 15.12 15.26 0.80
CA LYS A 121 15.71 15.88 -0.40
C LYS A 121 15.15 17.29 -0.58
N PRO A 122 15.85 18.34 -0.10
CA PRO A 122 15.44 19.70 -0.41
C PRO A 122 15.61 19.97 -1.91
N PRO A 123 14.76 20.84 -2.51
CA PRO A 123 14.92 21.25 -3.90
C PRO A 123 16.32 21.78 -4.19
N ALA A 124 16.88 21.49 -5.37
CA ALA A 124 18.25 21.86 -5.74
C ALA A 124 18.57 23.34 -5.60
N ASN A 125 17.57 24.21 -5.72
CA ASN A 125 17.69 25.67 -5.62
C ASN A 125 17.33 26.22 -4.22
N ALA A 126 16.99 25.34 -3.26
CA ALA A 126 16.70 25.80 -1.91
C ALA A 126 18.01 26.12 -1.16
N PRO A 127 18.03 27.19 -0.33
CA PRO A 127 19.19 27.45 0.53
C PRO A 127 19.39 26.24 1.46
N GLN A 128 20.67 25.89 1.70
CA GLN A 128 21.00 24.85 2.68
C GLN A 128 20.38 25.23 4.03
N ARG A 129 19.39 24.43 4.47
CA ARG A 129 18.65 24.64 5.72
C ARG A 129 19.01 23.50 6.67
N ALA A 130 19.38 23.84 7.89
CA ALA A 130 19.39 22.85 8.96
C ALA A 130 17.94 22.50 9.33
N PHE A 131 17.62 21.23 9.36
CA PHE A 131 16.30 20.76 9.75
C PHE A 131 16.14 20.79 11.28
N PRO A 132 14.95 21.15 11.80
CA PRO A 132 14.65 20.90 13.20
C PRO A 132 14.68 19.38 13.45
N TYR A 133 15.25 18.96 14.57
CA TYR A 133 15.35 17.55 14.91
C TYR A 133 15.06 17.28 16.38
N ALA A 134 14.58 16.10 16.69
CA ALA A 134 14.33 15.63 18.05
C ALA A 134 15.50 14.75 18.55
N PRO A 135 16.00 14.96 19.77
CA PRO A 135 17.06 14.14 20.33
C PRO A 135 16.55 12.75 20.71
N LEU A 136 17.36 11.71 20.46
CA LEU A 136 17.08 10.36 20.95
C LEU A 136 17.44 10.28 22.45
N GLY A 137 16.46 9.92 23.28
CA GLY A 137 16.61 9.68 24.71
C GLY A 137 17.11 8.27 25.04
N ASP A 138 17.21 7.96 26.31
CA ASP A 138 17.60 6.64 26.83
C ASP A 138 16.38 5.79 27.16
N SER A 139 16.08 4.82 26.27
CA SER A 139 14.96 3.87 26.49
C SER A 139 15.23 2.85 27.60
N ASP A 140 16.50 2.59 27.96
CA ASP A 140 16.84 1.63 29.01
C ASP A 140 16.58 2.17 30.42
N ALA A 141 16.50 3.51 30.55
CA ALA A 141 16.15 4.19 31.80
C ALA A 141 14.65 4.18 32.12
N LEU A 142 13.77 3.81 31.16
CA LEU A 142 12.32 3.82 31.35
C LEU A 142 11.87 2.80 32.40
N LYS A 143 10.88 3.21 33.19
CA LYS A 143 10.21 2.39 34.21
C LYS A 143 8.71 2.36 33.98
N THR A 144 8.07 1.31 34.44
CA THR A 144 6.60 1.24 34.50
C THR A 144 6.06 2.43 35.30
N GLY A 145 5.08 3.13 34.73
CA GLY A 145 4.47 4.31 35.29
C GLY A 145 5.07 5.64 34.82
N ASP A 146 6.20 5.64 34.07
CA ASP A 146 6.72 6.86 33.47
C ASP A 146 5.77 7.41 32.43
N TYR A 147 5.53 8.73 32.44
CA TYR A 147 4.71 9.40 31.44
C TYR A 147 5.40 9.42 30.08
N VAL A 148 4.61 9.14 29.04
CA VAL A 148 5.05 9.20 27.65
C VAL A 148 3.99 9.85 26.76
N LEU A 149 4.46 10.50 25.70
CA LEU A 149 3.64 11.13 24.67
C LEU A 149 3.84 10.41 23.37
N ALA A 150 2.79 9.81 22.81
CA ALA A 150 2.84 9.31 21.45
C ALA A 150 2.43 10.45 20.51
N MET A 151 3.31 10.75 19.53
CA MET A 151 3.11 11.81 18.57
C MET A 151 3.07 11.25 17.15
N GLY A 152 2.21 11.80 16.31
CA GLY A 152 2.07 11.35 14.95
C GLY A 152 1.01 12.12 14.17
N ASN A 153 0.71 11.65 12.97
CA ASN A 153 -0.27 12.23 12.05
C ASN A 153 -1.37 11.20 11.75
N PRO A 154 -2.25 10.89 12.72
CA PRO A 154 -3.29 9.88 12.51
C PRO A 154 -4.20 10.29 11.36
N LEU A 155 -4.54 9.33 10.50
CA LEU A 155 -5.44 9.52 9.35
C LEU A 155 -4.99 10.66 8.39
N LEU A 156 -3.68 10.93 8.32
CA LEU A 156 -3.11 12.05 7.56
C LEU A 156 -3.57 13.45 8.07
N LEU A 157 -4.17 13.50 9.26
CA LEU A 157 -4.52 14.75 9.93
C LEU A 157 -3.28 15.33 10.63
N ALA A 158 -3.16 16.65 10.64
CA ALA A 158 -1.99 17.32 11.20
C ALA A 158 -1.79 17.02 12.70
N SER A 159 -0.57 16.63 13.02
CA SER A 159 0.08 16.57 14.34
C SER A 159 -0.82 16.33 15.56
N SER A 160 -0.92 15.09 15.99
CA SER A 160 -1.64 14.70 17.21
C SER A 160 -0.67 14.27 18.32
N VAL A 161 -1.08 14.51 19.57
CA VAL A 161 -0.38 14.04 20.77
C VAL A 161 -1.36 13.29 21.65
N THR A 162 -0.95 12.11 22.09
CA THR A 162 -1.68 11.36 23.10
C THR A 162 -0.77 11.10 24.31
N LEU A 163 -1.30 11.34 25.51
CA LEU A 163 -0.60 11.08 26.77
C LEU A 163 -0.92 9.68 27.25
N GLY A 164 0.09 9.00 27.75
CA GLY A 164 -0.02 7.71 28.43
C GLY A 164 1.12 7.46 29.39
N ILE A 165 1.18 6.22 29.90
CA ILE A 165 2.26 5.75 30.76
C ILE A 165 2.91 4.49 30.17
N VAL A 166 4.17 4.28 30.48
CA VAL A 166 4.83 3.00 30.23
C VAL A 166 4.19 1.91 31.06
N SER A 167 3.54 0.96 30.42
CA SER A 167 2.93 -0.21 31.07
C SER A 167 3.97 -1.32 31.32
N ASN A 168 4.88 -1.54 30.36
CA ASN A 168 5.99 -2.47 30.46
C ASN A 168 7.13 -2.03 29.51
N PRO A 169 8.33 -1.71 30.02
CA PRO A 169 9.43 -1.24 29.16
C PRO A 169 10.14 -2.35 28.37
N LYS A 170 9.80 -3.63 28.59
CA LYS A 170 10.53 -4.79 28.06
C LYS A 170 9.58 -5.90 27.59
N ARG A 171 8.48 -5.56 26.94
CA ARG A 171 7.46 -6.51 26.46
C ARG A 171 7.98 -7.33 25.29
N VAL A 172 7.65 -8.63 25.30
CA VAL A 172 7.77 -9.55 24.15
C VAL A 172 6.40 -10.15 23.86
N PHE A 173 6.16 -10.56 22.62
CA PHE A 173 4.99 -11.35 22.26
C PHE A 173 5.31 -12.82 22.36
N LEU A 174 4.47 -13.58 23.04
CA LEU A 174 4.63 -14.99 23.27
C LEU A 174 3.40 -15.73 22.79
N ASN A 175 3.62 -16.86 22.15
CA ASN A 175 2.55 -17.79 21.86
C ASN A 175 1.96 -18.32 23.18
N PRO A 176 0.64 -18.19 23.41
CA PRO A 176 0.03 -18.53 24.68
C PRO A 176 0.09 -20.04 25.01
N PHE A 177 0.29 -20.89 24.01
CA PHE A 177 0.30 -22.35 24.19
C PHE A 177 1.70 -22.93 24.48
N ASN A 178 2.73 -22.44 23.79
CA ASN A 178 4.09 -22.99 23.90
C ASN A 178 5.11 -21.99 24.45
N GLN A 179 4.71 -20.74 24.71
CA GLN A 179 5.56 -19.64 25.19
C GLN A 179 6.78 -19.35 24.31
N GLU A 180 6.71 -19.74 23.02
CA GLU A 180 7.71 -19.32 22.05
C GLU A 180 7.49 -17.86 21.67
N LEU A 181 8.58 -17.16 21.31
CA LEU A 181 8.50 -15.79 20.78
C LEU A 181 7.68 -15.78 19.50
N GLU A 182 6.65 -14.96 19.48
CA GLU A 182 5.92 -14.62 18.26
C GLU A 182 6.52 -13.37 17.65
N ASN A 183 6.80 -13.44 16.35
CA ASN A 183 7.21 -12.28 15.57
C ASN A 183 5.98 -11.62 14.98
N ALA A 184 6.00 -10.29 14.89
CA ALA A 184 5.06 -9.58 14.05
C ALA A 184 5.38 -9.90 12.57
N GLU A 185 4.40 -10.37 11.82
CA GLU A 185 4.51 -10.68 10.40
C GLU A 185 3.87 -9.56 9.59
N PHE A 186 4.60 -9.01 8.64
CA PHE A 186 4.12 -7.97 7.73
C PHE A 186 3.49 -8.59 6.49
N GLU A 187 2.79 -7.79 5.68
CA GLU A 187 2.05 -8.26 4.49
C GLU A 187 2.89 -9.10 3.52
N ARG A 188 4.20 -8.84 3.42
CA ARG A 188 5.12 -9.64 2.60
C ARG A 188 5.66 -10.88 3.29
N GLY A 189 5.27 -11.13 4.55
CA GLY A 189 5.78 -12.23 5.35
C GLY A 189 7.13 -11.96 6.03
N ASP A 190 7.68 -10.75 5.88
CA ASP A 190 8.82 -10.31 6.69
C ASP A 190 8.41 -10.26 8.16
N ARG A 191 9.36 -10.56 9.04
CA ARG A 191 9.08 -10.72 10.48
C ARG A 191 9.96 -9.81 11.30
N SER A 192 9.34 -9.10 12.25
CA SER A 192 10.07 -8.37 13.29
C SER A 192 9.78 -8.94 14.67
N GLY A 193 10.65 -8.63 15.64
CA GLY A 193 10.44 -8.99 17.05
C GLY A 193 11.50 -9.89 17.64
N ALA A 194 12.21 -10.68 16.84
CA ALA A 194 13.29 -11.53 17.36
C ALA A 194 14.40 -10.74 18.07
N LEU A 195 14.61 -9.47 17.69
CA LEU A 195 15.63 -8.58 18.24
C LEU A 195 15.04 -7.50 19.16
N THR A 196 13.72 -7.45 19.35
CA THR A 196 13.05 -6.31 19.97
C THR A 196 12.35 -6.71 21.27
N ARG A 197 12.59 -5.95 22.33
CA ARG A 197 11.72 -5.87 23.50
C ARG A 197 11.01 -4.54 23.45
N TRP A 198 9.72 -4.56 23.18
CA TRP A 198 8.94 -3.34 22.98
C TRP A 198 8.69 -2.59 24.27
N ILE A 199 8.61 -1.26 24.15
CA ILE A 199 8.01 -0.41 25.17
C ILE A 199 6.50 -0.51 25.00
N GLN A 200 5.81 -1.18 25.93
CA GLN A 200 4.35 -1.18 25.99
C GLN A 200 3.88 0.05 26.76
N HIS A 201 2.89 0.76 26.23
CA HIS A 201 2.27 1.95 26.83
C HIS A 201 0.78 1.99 26.52
N ASP A 202 0.03 2.88 27.19
CA ASP A 202 -1.42 3.08 27.01
C ASP A 202 -1.75 4.42 26.29
N ALA A 203 -0.75 5.19 25.85
CA ALA A 203 -1.00 6.30 24.95
C ALA A 203 -1.66 5.79 23.66
N LEU A 204 -2.78 6.41 23.26
CA LEU A 204 -3.59 5.95 22.14
C LEU A 204 -2.79 5.98 20.82
N ILE A 205 -2.70 4.85 20.17
CA ILE A 205 -2.14 4.68 18.83
C ILE A 205 -3.27 4.41 17.84
N LEU A 206 -3.35 5.22 16.79
CA LEU A 206 -4.27 5.08 15.67
C LEU A 206 -3.48 4.88 14.36
N PRO A 207 -4.12 4.31 13.30
CA PRO A 207 -3.52 4.25 11.97
C PRO A 207 -3.00 5.63 11.54
N GLY A 208 -1.72 5.69 11.12
CA GLY A 208 -1.00 6.93 10.80
C GLY A 208 -0.04 7.39 11.89
N ASN A 209 -0.13 6.91 13.14
CA ASN A 209 0.86 7.17 14.18
C ASN A 209 2.11 6.27 14.05
N SER A 210 2.04 5.17 13.28
CA SER A 210 3.19 4.30 13.01
C SER A 210 4.37 5.09 12.45
N GLY A 211 5.56 4.86 12.97
CA GLY A 211 6.79 5.57 12.63
C GLY A 211 6.98 6.90 13.37
N GLY A 212 5.96 7.43 14.01
CA GLY A 212 6.05 8.61 14.87
C GLY A 212 6.76 8.34 16.19
N PRO A 213 7.30 9.37 16.86
CA PRO A 213 8.06 9.21 18.09
C PRO A 213 7.16 8.94 19.31
N LEU A 214 7.64 8.07 20.21
CA LEU A 214 7.25 8.02 21.61
C LEU A 214 8.22 8.85 22.40
N VAL A 215 7.73 9.85 23.15
CA VAL A 215 8.54 10.93 23.75
C VAL A 215 8.33 10.95 25.27
N ASN A 216 9.41 11.17 26.03
CA ASN A 216 9.32 11.43 27.46
C ASN A 216 8.97 12.92 27.74
N LEU A 217 8.66 13.29 28.99
CA LEU A 217 8.33 14.67 29.35
C LEU A 217 9.50 15.67 29.21
N LYS A 218 10.73 15.19 28.94
CA LYS A 218 11.87 16.05 28.61
C LYS A 218 11.94 16.41 27.12
N GLY A 219 11.02 15.90 26.29
CA GLY A 219 11.05 16.08 24.84
C GLY A 219 12.15 15.27 24.16
N GLU A 220 12.47 14.08 24.66
CA GLU A 220 13.42 13.15 24.07
C GLU A 220 12.68 11.94 23.52
N VAL A 221 13.05 11.49 22.32
CA VAL A 221 12.47 10.31 21.67
C VAL A 221 12.99 9.04 22.35
N VAL A 222 12.14 8.36 23.11
CA VAL A 222 12.46 7.11 23.81
C VAL A 222 12.05 5.87 23.03
N GLY A 223 11.24 6.03 21.99
CA GLY A 223 10.84 4.93 21.10
C GLY A 223 10.24 5.44 19.78
N ILE A 224 10.04 4.50 18.85
CA ILE A 224 9.31 4.71 17.59
C ILE A 224 8.04 3.87 17.66
N ASN A 225 6.87 4.50 17.59
CA ASN A 225 5.57 3.83 17.66
C ASN A 225 5.42 2.86 16.49
N GLN A 226 4.98 1.63 16.76
CA GLN A 226 4.87 0.58 15.76
C GLN A 226 3.44 0.06 15.63
N LEU A 227 2.89 -0.48 16.70
CA LEU A 227 1.63 -1.17 16.75
C LEU A 227 0.72 -0.53 17.81
N GLY A 228 -0.58 -0.60 17.57
CA GLY A 228 -1.58 -0.20 18.56
C GLY A 228 -2.92 -0.89 18.33
N GLY A 229 -3.70 -1.01 19.37
CA GLY A 229 -5.04 -1.57 19.33
C GLY A 229 -5.57 -1.92 20.71
N SER A 230 -6.88 -1.87 20.88
CA SER A 230 -7.57 -2.21 22.15
C SER A 230 -7.01 -1.49 23.39
N GLY A 231 -6.52 -0.24 23.21
CA GLY A 231 -5.95 0.55 24.31
C GLY A 231 -4.49 0.19 24.67
N LEU A 232 -3.83 -0.58 23.85
CA LEU A 232 -2.40 -0.91 23.99
C LEU A 232 -1.61 -0.28 22.86
N GLY A 233 -0.46 0.29 23.18
CA GLY A 233 0.54 0.79 22.24
C GLY A 233 1.88 0.10 22.45
N PHE A 234 2.64 -0.08 21.37
CA PHE A 234 3.97 -0.68 21.39
C PHE A 234 4.92 0.17 20.57
N ALA A 235 6.08 0.46 21.15
CA ALA A 235 7.12 1.23 20.48
C ALA A 235 8.47 0.48 20.48
N ILE A 236 9.22 0.65 19.40
CA ILE A 236 10.59 0.15 19.25
C ILE A 236 11.50 1.05 20.10
N PRO A 237 12.29 0.50 21.03
CA PRO A 237 13.16 1.33 21.90
C PRO A 237 14.15 2.20 21.12
N SER A 238 14.38 3.42 21.59
CA SER A 238 15.34 4.36 20.99
C SER A 238 16.76 3.82 20.93
N ARG A 239 17.14 2.90 21.83
CA ARG A 239 18.43 2.21 21.79
C ARG A 239 18.62 1.41 20.49
N ILE A 240 17.57 0.71 20.04
CA ILE A 240 17.59 -0.04 18.77
C ILE A 240 17.65 0.96 17.61
N ALA A 241 16.83 2.02 17.63
CA ALA A 241 16.81 3.04 16.60
C ALA A 241 18.17 3.74 16.46
N ARG A 242 18.85 4.03 17.57
CA ARG A 242 20.21 4.61 17.59
C ARG A 242 21.22 3.66 16.94
N ASN A 243 21.21 2.37 17.29
CA ASN A 243 22.10 1.36 16.71
C ASN A 243 21.94 1.28 15.19
N VAL A 244 20.68 1.21 14.69
CA VAL A 244 20.36 1.22 13.25
C VAL A 244 20.90 2.49 12.58
N LEU A 245 20.61 3.66 13.15
CA LEU A 245 21.03 4.96 12.61
C LEU A 245 22.56 5.10 12.54
N GLU A 246 23.28 4.67 13.58
CA GLU A 246 24.75 4.69 13.63
C GLU A 246 25.38 3.77 12.59
N GLN A 247 24.83 2.56 12.38
CA GLN A 247 25.30 1.64 11.35
C GLN A 247 25.06 2.25 9.95
N VAL A 248 23.86 2.75 9.66
CA VAL A 248 23.53 3.38 8.37
C VAL A 248 24.46 4.59 8.09
N ARG A 249 24.72 5.44 9.09
CA ARG A 249 25.64 6.56 8.93
C ARG A 249 27.09 6.12 8.62
N ARG A 250 27.54 5.03 9.23
CA ARG A 250 28.92 4.56 9.11
C ARG A 250 29.16 3.77 7.82
N THR A 251 28.22 2.91 7.43
CA THR A 251 28.43 1.89 6.38
C THR A 251 27.38 1.94 5.26
N GLY A 252 26.36 2.79 5.38
CA GLY A 252 25.22 2.83 4.46
C GLY A 252 24.24 1.67 4.62
N ARG A 253 24.48 0.75 5.55
CA ARG A 253 23.64 -0.45 5.74
C ARG A 253 23.70 -0.98 7.17
N VAL A 254 22.70 -1.75 7.55
CA VAL A 254 22.69 -2.54 8.80
C VAL A 254 23.13 -3.96 8.48
N GLU A 255 24.16 -4.41 9.17
CA GLU A 255 24.65 -5.78 9.06
C GLU A 255 24.49 -6.50 10.38
N ARG A 256 24.04 -7.77 10.31
CA ARG A 256 23.81 -8.63 11.46
C ARG A 256 24.49 -9.96 11.29
N GLY A 257 25.21 -10.37 12.34
CA GLY A 257 25.76 -11.71 12.46
C GLY A 257 24.66 -12.74 12.71
N TRP A 258 24.90 -13.96 12.25
CA TRP A 258 24.01 -15.08 12.42
C TRP A 258 24.78 -16.38 12.66
N LEU A 259 24.25 -17.22 13.56
CA LEU A 259 24.83 -18.53 13.88
C LEU A 259 23.93 -19.71 13.49
N GLY A 260 22.62 -19.50 13.39
CA GLY A 260 21.70 -20.51 12.86
C GLY A 260 21.21 -21.55 13.87
N PHE A 261 20.94 -21.15 15.08
CA PHE A 261 20.23 -21.98 16.07
C PHE A 261 19.01 -21.21 16.61
N ARG A 262 18.02 -21.96 17.10
CA ARG A 262 16.88 -21.41 17.83
C ARG A 262 17.17 -21.44 19.32
N ALA A 263 17.21 -20.26 19.94
CA ALA A 263 17.38 -20.07 21.35
C ALA A 263 16.07 -20.33 22.10
N MET A 264 16.17 -21.01 23.26
CA MET A 264 15.05 -21.24 24.18
C MET A 264 15.47 -20.86 25.61
N PRO A 265 14.51 -20.46 26.45
CA PRO A 265 14.79 -20.10 27.83
C PRO A 265 15.15 -21.32 28.66
N THR A 266 15.91 -21.10 29.75
CA THR A 266 16.39 -22.17 30.64
C THR A 266 15.52 -22.39 31.89
N GLU A 267 14.42 -21.62 32.06
CA GLU A 267 13.54 -21.72 33.25
C GLU A 267 13.07 -23.13 33.53
N LYS A 268 12.56 -23.84 32.50
CA LYS A 268 12.05 -25.22 32.64
C LYS A 268 13.15 -26.24 32.97
N LEU A 269 14.41 -25.90 32.70
CA LEU A 269 15.58 -26.68 33.14
C LEU A 269 16.02 -26.34 34.56
N ARG A 270 15.33 -25.38 35.23
CA ARG A 270 15.68 -24.86 36.55
C ARG A 270 17.10 -24.31 36.64
N ARG A 271 17.60 -23.71 35.54
CA ARG A 271 18.92 -23.09 35.47
C ARG A 271 18.77 -21.57 35.47
N ALA A 272 19.77 -20.90 36.07
CA ALA A 272 19.86 -19.45 36.11
C ALA A 272 20.78 -18.91 35.00
N ASP A 273 21.58 -19.74 34.37
CA ASP A 273 22.62 -19.40 33.41
C ASP A 273 22.43 -20.13 32.07
N GLY A 274 23.00 -19.55 31.04
CA GLY A 274 23.00 -20.10 29.69
C GLY A 274 21.73 -19.85 28.88
N VAL A 275 21.75 -20.35 27.67
CA VAL A 275 20.60 -20.38 26.74
C VAL A 275 20.49 -21.76 26.12
N LEU A 276 19.29 -22.35 26.15
CA LEU A 276 19.05 -23.67 25.58
C LEU A 276 18.98 -23.60 24.06
N VAL A 277 19.66 -24.51 23.36
CA VAL A 277 19.50 -24.73 21.91
C VAL A 277 18.29 -25.61 21.66
N GLY A 278 17.20 -25.04 21.19
CA GLY A 278 15.96 -25.75 20.84
C GLY A 278 16.01 -26.45 19.49
N ALA A 279 16.70 -25.82 18.50
CA ALA A 279 16.90 -26.37 17.18
C ALA A 279 18.18 -25.81 16.55
N VAL A 280 18.75 -26.54 15.60
CA VAL A 280 19.88 -26.10 14.77
C VAL A 280 19.40 -26.09 13.32
N ILE A 281 19.68 -25.00 12.61
CA ILE A 281 19.27 -24.83 11.21
C ILE A 281 20.27 -25.59 10.32
N PRO A 282 19.80 -26.40 9.35
CA PRO A 282 20.69 -27.11 8.43
C PRO A 282 21.61 -26.16 7.65
N ASN A 283 22.85 -26.61 7.39
CA ASN A 283 23.90 -25.85 6.68
C ASN A 283 24.30 -24.53 7.35
N SER A 284 23.93 -24.32 8.64
CA SER A 284 24.26 -23.12 9.42
C SER A 284 25.65 -23.20 10.05
N PRO A 285 26.23 -22.06 10.48
CA PRO A 285 27.43 -22.03 11.31
C PRO A 285 27.34 -22.90 12.55
N ALA A 286 26.21 -22.96 13.24
CA ALA A 286 25.98 -23.77 14.42
C ALA A 286 26.07 -25.26 14.09
N GLU A 287 25.46 -25.72 12.99
CA GLU A 287 25.57 -27.12 12.57
C GLU A 287 27.00 -27.50 12.20
N LYS A 288 27.66 -26.66 11.39
CA LYS A 288 29.07 -26.85 10.98
C LYS A 288 30.02 -26.92 12.19
N ALA A 289 29.70 -26.17 13.26
CA ALA A 289 30.45 -26.19 14.53
C ALA A 289 30.09 -27.39 15.41
N GLY A 290 29.13 -28.22 15.03
CA GLY A 290 28.69 -29.38 15.80
C GLY A 290 27.83 -29.05 17.00
N ILE A 291 27.18 -27.89 17.05
CA ILE A 291 26.15 -27.53 18.03
C ILE A 291 24.91 -28.43 17.78
N GLN A 292 24.25 -28.88 18.84
CA GLN A 292 23.14 -29.82 18.79
C GLN A 292 21.94 -29.30 19.60
N PRO A 293 20.72 -29.66 19.24
CA PRO A 293 19.57 -29.44 20.09
C PRO A 293 19.79 -30.08 21.47
N GLY A 294 19.46 -29.34 22.54
CA GLY A 294 19.71 -29.74 23.93
C GLY A 294 21.03 -29.22 24.52
N ASP A 295 21.92 -28.64 23.73
CA ASP A 295 23.07 -27.91 24.26
C ASP A 295 22.62 -26.68 25.02
N VAL A 296 23.36 -26.32 26.08
CA VAL A 296 23.19 -25.05 26.79
C VAL A 296 24.42 -24.17 26.50
N ILE A 297 24.26 -23.13 25.69
CA ILE A 297 25.33 -22.18 25.40
C ILE A 297 25.51 -21.26 26.61
N LEU A 298 26.73 -21.20 27.13
CA LEU A 298 27.10 -20.43 28.32
C LEU A 298 27.75 -19.08 27.95
N ARG A 299 28.65 -19.12 26.96
CA ARG A 299 29.40 -17.92 26.51
C ARG A 299 29.66 -17.96 25.02
N ILE A 300 29.73 -16.77 24.40
CA ILE A 300 30.26 -16.55 23.05
C ILE A 300 31.37 -15.51 23.13
N ASP A 301 32.60 -15.85 22.72
CA ASP A 301 33.79 -14.98 22.85
C ASP A 301 33.96 -14.46 24.29
N GLY A 302 33.75 -15.30 25.29
CA GLY A 302 33.85 -14.97 26.70
C GLY A 302 32.68 -14.12 27.26
N LYS A 303 31.77 -13.60 26.41
CA LYS A 303 30.57 -12.89 26.86
C LYS A 303 29.50 -13.88 27.30
N PRO A 304 28.91 -13.73 28.50
CA PRO A 304 27.87 -14.64 28.99
C PRO A 304 26.61 -14.53 28.13
N MET A 305 26.01 -15.65 27.80
CA MET A 305 24.74 -15.79 27.07
C MET A 305 23.69 -16.33 28.04
N ASN A 306 22.78 -15.49 28.48
CA ASN A 306 21.78 -15.87 29.47
C ASN A 306 20.37 -15.53 28.97
N ALA A 307 19.48 -16.52 29.03
CA ALA A 307 18.06 -16.33 28.86
C ALA A 307 17.32 -17.34 29.79
N ARG A 308 17.03 -16.90 30.99
CA ARG A 308 16.22 -17.67 31.91
C ARG A 308 14.75 -17.67 31.51
N PHE A 309 14.24 -16.50 31.12
CA PHE A 309 12.85 -16.29 30.72
C PHE A 309 12.73 -15.95 29.23
N PRO A 310 11.57 -16.18 28.61
CA PRO A 310 11.36 -15.86 27.18
C PRO A 310 11.68 -14.42 26.82
N GLU A 311 11.42 -13.45 27.72
CA GLU A 311 11.67 -12.02 27.56
C GLU A 311 13.16 -11.67 27.38
N GLU A 312 14.05 -12.61 27.69
CA GLU A 312 15.50 -12.41 27.57
C GLU A 312 16.06 -12.94 26.24
N ILE A 313 15.30 -13.76 25.51
CA ILE A 313 15.71 -14.32 24.20
C ILE A 313 16.09 -13.24 23.18
N PRO A 314 15.35 -12.11 23.01
CA PRO A 314 15.77 -11.07 22.09
C PRO A 314 17.15 -10.48 22.39
N LEU A 315 17.58 -10.47 23.66
CA LEU A 315 18.94 -10.01 24.02
C LEU A 315 20.02 -10.98 23.51
N VAL A 316 19.74 -12.28 23.56
CA VAL A 316 20.65 -13.32 23.03
C VAL A 316 20.82 -13.12 21.52
N TYR A 317 19.71 -12.99 20.81
CA TYR A 317 19.77 -12.75 19.36
C TYR A 317 20.43 -11.42 19.01
N LEU A 318 20.21 -10.36 19.80
CA LEU A 318 20.85 -9.06 19.59
C LEU A 318 22.37 -9.16 19.79
N GLN A 319 22.85 -9.87 20.85
CA GLN A 319 24.27 -10.12 21.06
C GLN A 319 24.91 -10.89 19.91
N ILE A 320 24.19 -11.88 19.32
CA ILE A 320 24.64 -12.62 18.15
C ILE A 320 24.66 -11.71 16.91
N ALA A 321 23.63 -10.89 16.73
CA ALA A 321 23.52 -9.97 15.61
C ALA A 321 24.64 -8.91 15.58
N GLU A 322 25.18 -8.55 16.73
CA GLU A 322 26.31 -7.61 16.88
C GLU A 322 27.68 -8.25 16.62
N LEU A 323 27.77 -9.57 16.45
CA LEU A 323 29.03 -10.25 16.13
C LEU A 323 29.51 -9.86 14.72
N PRO A 324 30.83 -9.59 14.53
CA PRO A 324 31.37 -9.27 13.21
C PRO A 324 31.21 -10.45 12.24
N ILE A 325 30.67 -10.15 11.05
CA ILE A 325 30.49 -11.14 9.98
C ILE A 325 31.85 -11.65 9.51
N GLY A 326 31.97 -12.96 9.27
CA GLY A 326 33.19 -13.63 8.87
C GLY A 326 34.13 -13.95 10.04
N LYS A 327 33.91 -13.40 11.24
CA LYS A 327 34.69 -13.73 12.42
C LYS A 327 34.42 -15.16 12.89
N THR A 328 35.46 -15.90 13.24
CA THR A 328 35.32 -17.15 13.98
C THR A 328 35.23 -16.85 15.47
N VAL A 329 34.15 -17.27 16.11
CA VAL A 329 33.85 -17.05 17.51
C VAL A 329 33.97 -18.35 18.30
N SER A 330 34.47 -18.26 19.56
CA SER A 330 34.53 -19.37 20.49
C SER A 330 33.20 -19.48 21.25
N ILE A 331 32.57 -20.64 21.22
CA ILE A 331 31.29 -20.90 21.90
C ILE A 331 31.52 -21.96 22.99
N GLU A 332 31.36 -21.54 24.25
CA GLU A 332 31.37 -22.41 25.40
C GLU A 332 29.96 -22.92 25.65
N LEU A 333 29.77 -24.22 25.64
CA LEU A 333 28.49 -24.87 25.86
C LEU A 333 28.57 -26.06 26.81
N GLN A 334 27.45 -26.49 27.34
CA GLN A 334 27.31 -27.69 28.14
C GLN A 334 26.41 -28.68 27.36
N ARG A 335 26.92 -29.93 27.21
CA ARG A 335 26.21 -31.07 26.62
C ARG A 335 26.28 -32.26 27.56
N ASN A 336 25.12 -32.79 27.94
CA ASN A 336 25.03 -33.95 28.87
C ASN A 336 25.87 -33.74 30.14
N GLY A 337 25.89 -32.57 30.74
CA GLY A 337 26.65 -32.22 31.92
C GLY A 337 28.12 -31.86 31.70
N ALA A 338 28.70 -32.20 30.54
CA ALA A 338 30.10 -31.91 30.21
C ALA A 338 30.22 -30.54 29.49
N GLN A 339 31.20 -29.73 29.91
CA GLN A 339 31.56 -28.50 29.22
C GLN A 339 32.34 -28.81 27.93
N ARG A 340 32.05 -28.04 26.88
CA ARG A 340 32.70 -28.12 25.58
C ARG A 340 32.92 -26.70 25.02
N THR A 341 33.93 -26.59 24.20
CA THR A 341 34.17 -25.36 23.42
C THR A 341 34.20 -25.72 21.94
N VAL A 342 33.39 -25.03 21.13
CA VAL A 342 33.35 -25.19 19.67
C VAL A 342 33.65 -23.85 18.99
N GLN A 343 34.06 -23.92 17.74
CA GLN A 343 34.33 -22.71 16.93
C GLN A 343 33.28 -22.60 15.83
N ALA A 344 32.67 -21.40 15.67
CA ALA A 344 31.71 -21.15 14.65
C ALA A 344 32.07 -19.86 13.87
N GLN A 345 32.03 -19.90 12.56
CA GLN A 345 32.20 -18.69 11.76
C GLN A 345 30.87 -17.96 11.63
N VAL A 346 30.83 -16.69 12.04
CA VAL A 346 29.62 -15.86 11.94
C VAL A 346 29.29 -15.57 10.48
N GLU A 347 28.11 -16.01 10.03
CA GLU A 347 27.59 -15.67 8.69
C GLU A 347 26.73 -14.40 8.79
N ARG A 348 26.44 -13.79 7.63
CA ARG A 348 25.48 -12.70 7.53
C ARG A 348 24.07 -13.25 7.69
N MET A 349 23.25 -12.56 8.51
CA MET A 349 21.81 -12.81 8.52
C MET A 349 21.19 -12.32 7.23
N GLU A 350 20.53 -13.20 6.50
CA GLU A 350 19.83 -12.86 5.25
C GLU A 350 18.36 -12.55 5.51
N PRO A 351 17.75 -11.65 4.72
CA PRO A 351 16.30 -11.46 4.72
C PRO A 351 15.59 -12.78 4.32
N TYR A 352 14.37 -12.96 4.80
CA TYR A 352 13.60 -14.16 4.44
C TYR A 352 13.20 -14.13 2.96
N TYR A 353 12.63 -13.01 2.49
CA TYR A 353 12.28 -12.83 1.09
C TYR A 353 13.39 -12.06 0.35
N GLY A 354 13.63 -12.49 -0.90
CA GLY A 354 14.48 -11.77 -1.83
C GLY A 354 13.74 -10.67 -2.58
N ASP A 355 14.47 -9.89 -3.36
CA ASP A 355 13.91 -8.87 -4.23
C ASP A 355 12.92 -9.49 -5.21
N GLU A 356 11.88 -8.73 -5.58
CA GLU A 356 10.83 -9.15 -6.51
C GLU A 356 10.72 -8.16 -7.67
N ASP A 357 10.45 -8.68 -8.89
CA ASP A 357 10.31 -7.86 -10.08
C ASP A 357 9.25 -8.38 -11.05
N GLU A 358 8.78 -7.49 -11.94
CA GLU A 358 7.79 -7.75 -12.97
C GLU A 358 8.46 -7.93 -14.35
N PHE A 359 8.12 -9.00 -15.05
CA PHE A 359 8.53 -9.27 -16.42
C PHE A 359 7.35 -9.04 -17.37
N ARG A 360 7.12 -7.78 -17.71
CA ARG A 360 5.88 -7.28 -18.38
C ARG A 360 5.59 -7.97 -19.71
N THR A 361 6.61 -8.18 -20.55
CA THR A 361 6.47 -8.80 -21.88
C THR A 361 6.04 -10.26 -21.81
N LEU A 362 6.50 -10.96 -20.79
CA LEU A 362 6.19 -12.36 -20.53
C LEU A 362 5.03 -12.56 -19.55
N GLY A 363 4.57 -11.48 -18.90
CA GLY A 363 3.38 -11.45 -18.05
C GLY A 363 3.51 -12.24 -16.76
N PHE A 364 4.60 -12.10 -16.04
CA PHE A 364 4.78 -12.72 -14.74
C PHE A 364 5.62 -11.88 -13.80
N THR A 365 5.56 -12.23 -12.52
CA THR A 365 6.43 -11.70 -11.46
C THR A 365 7.24 -12.82 -10.85
N ALA A 366 8.46 -12.51 -10.42
CA ALA A 366 9.35 -13.47 -9.78
C ALA A 366 10.22 -12.77 -8.72
N ARG A 367 10.67 -13.55 -7.75
CA ARG A 367 11.57 -13.08 -6.69
C ARG A 367 12.81 -13.95 -6.57
N ASP A 368 13.89 -13.36 -6.05
CA ASP A 368 15.09 -14.09 -5.70
C ASP A 368 14.81 -15.13 -4.62
N ILE A 369 15.35 -16.33 -4.81
CA ILE A 369 15.31 -17.38 -3.78
C ILE A 369 16.46 -17.13 -2.80
N THR A 370 16.09 -16.85 -1.55
CA THR A 370 17.09 -16.71 -0.47
C THR A 370 17.39 -18.06 0.17
N ARG A 371 18.53 -18.17 0.86
CA ARG A 371 18.85 -19.38 1.64
C ARG A 371 17.79 -19.69 2.71
N PRO A 372 17.23 -18.72 3.47
CA PRO A 372 16.13 -18.99 4.37
C PRO A 372 14.89 -19.58 3.67
N MET A 373 14.49 -19.04 2.51
CA MET A 373 13.38 -19.59 1.71
C MET A 373 13.65 -21.02 1.26
N ALA A 374 14.85 -21.28 0.68
CA ALA A 374 15.23 -22.59 0.18
C ALA A 374 15.13 -23.66 1.29
N ARG A 375 15.59 -23.34 2.51
CA ARG A 375 15.58 -24.23 3.65
C ARG A 375 14.18 -24.57 4.18
N THR A 376 13.25 -23.62 4.12
CA THR A 376 11.90 -23.78 4.70
C THR A 376 10.85 -24.24 3.69
N SER A 377 11.01 -23.88 2.40
CA SER A 377 9.98 -24.07 1.37
C SER A 377 10.33 -25.15 0.34
N ARG A 378 11.37 -25.95 0.55
CA ARG A 378 11.87 -26.98 -0.38
C ARG A 378 12.18 -26.42 -1.77
N LEU A 379 12.56 -25.15 -1.84
CA LEU A 379 13.04 -24.51 -3.04
C LEU A 379 14.51 -24.86 -3.28
N PRO A 380 15.00 -24.74 -4.53
CA PRO A 380 16.44 -24.86 -4.81
C PRO A 380 17.21 -23.71 -4.14
N GLU A 381 18.52 -23.88 -3.92
CA GLU A 381 19.37 -22.84 -3.32
C GLU A 381 19.66 -21.68 -4.29
N GLU A 382 19.47 -21.88 -5.59
CA GLU A 382 19.65 -20.89 -6.66
C GLU A 382 18.42 -20.90 -7.57
N GLY A 383 18.09 -19.77 -8.16
CA GLY A 383 16.97 -19.59 -9.05
C GLY A 383 16.09 -18.41 -8.67
N VAL A 384 14.96 -18.27 -9.35
CA VAL A 384 13.93 -17.29 -9.02
C VAL A 384 12.59 -17.99 -8.84
N GLN A 385 11.86 -17.63 -7.79
CA GLN A 385 10.52 -18.15 -7.56
C GLN A 385 9.49 -17.29 -8.30
N VAL A 386 8.64 -17.91 -9.10
CA VAL A 386 7.49 -17.25 -9.74
C VAL A 386 6.45 -16.91 -8.66
N THR A 387 6.09 -15.64 -8.55
CA THR A 387 5.15 -15.12 -7.55
C THR A 387 3.77 -14.82 -8.13
N GLY A 388 3.67 -14.66 -9.46
CA GLY A 388 2.40 -14.46 -10.15
C GLY A 388 2.53 -14.65 -11.65
N VAL A 389 1.44 -15.09 -12.30
CA VAL A 389 1.39 -15.29 -13.76
C VAL A 389 0.08 -14.71 -14.29
N ARG A 390 0.17 -13.95 -15.38
CA ARG A 390 -0.99 -13.37 -16.08
C ARG A 390 -1.66 -14.39 -16.98
N PRO A 391 -2.98 -14.54 -16.90
CA PRO A 391 -3.72 -15.38 -17.84
C PRO A 391 -3.52 -14.95 -19.30
N GLY A 392 -3.32 -15.93 -20.18
CA GLY A 392 -3.13 -15.73 -21.61
C GLY A 392 -1.73 -15.29 -22.04
N PHE A 393 -0.80 -15.05 -21.11
CA PHE A 393 0.60 -14.72 -21.40
C PHE A 393 1.46 -15.98 -21.59
N PRO A 394 2.70 -15.85 -22.10
CA PRO A 394 3.55 -16.98 -22.49
C PRO A 394 3.70 -18.08 -21.43
N LEU A 395 3.84 -17.74 -20.14
CA LEU A 395 4.00 -18.74 -19.08
C LEU A 395 2.71 -19.50 -18.76
N ASP A 396 1.54 -18.84 -18.90
CA ASP A 396 0.22 -19.47 -18.68
C ASP A 396 -0.20 -20.36 -19.83
N THR A 397 0.25 -20.05 -21.07
CA THR A 397 -0.13 -20.78 -22.29
C THR A 397 0.84 -21.89 -22.66
N ALA A 398 1.96 -22.02 -21.95
CA ALA A 398 2.94 -23.08 -22.14
C ALA A 398 2.43 -24.46 -21.66
N GLU A 399 3.03 -25.54 -22.18
CA GLU A 399 2.69 -26.91 -21.79
C GLU A 399 3.96 -27.70 -21.43
N PRO A 400 4.17 -28.08 -20.15
CA PRO A 400 3.37 -27.71 -18.98
C PRO A 400 3.49 -26.21 -18.66
N LYS A 401 2.39 -25.59 -18.25
CA LYS A 401 2.41 -24.16 -17.83
C LYS A 401 3.23 -23.94 -16.58
N ILE A 402 3.81 -22.76 -16.46
CA ILE A 402 4.48 -22.31 -15.24
C ILE A 402 3.46 -21.61 -14.35
N THR A 403 3.49 -21.88 -13.05
CA THR A 403 2.52 -21.38 -12.08
C THR A 403 3.22 -20.72 -10.89
N THR A 404 2.48 -19.95 -10.11
CA THR A 404 2.96 -19.39 -8.85
C THR A 404 3.52 -20.48 -7.94
N GLY A 405 4.72 -20.23 -7.40
CA GLY A 405 5.45 -21.17 -6.54
C GLY A 405 6.52 -21.99 -7.27
N ASP A 406 6.48 -22.05 -8.61
CA ASP A 406 7.54 -22.71 -9.39
C ASP A 406 8.86 -21.92 -9.31
N ALA A 407 9.99 -22.62 -9.35
CA ALA A 407 11.33 -22.01 -9.36
C ALA A 407 11.97 -22.14 -10.73
N ILE A 408 12.23 -21.03 -11.42
CA ILE A 408 12.93 -21.03 -12.71
C ILE A 408 14.43 -21.21 -12.46
N LEU A 409 15.02 -22.26 -13.07
CA LEU A 409 16.43 -22.64 -12.94
C LEU A 409 17.24 -22.33 -14.20
N GLN A 410 16.57 -22.34 -15.37
CA GLN A 410 17.19 -22.03 -16.66
C GLN A 410 16.17 -21.34 -17.56
N PHE A 411 16.62 -20.34 -18.30
CA PHE A 411 15.84 -19.60 -19.28
C PHE A 411 16.63 -19.49 -20.57
N GLY A 412 16.11 -20.08 -21.65
CA GLY A 412 16.89 -20.29 -22.83
C GLY A 412 18.12 -21.19 -22.56
N GLU A 413 19.29 -20.74 -22.91
CA GLU A 413 20.57 -21.45 -22.67
C GLU A 413 21.20 -21.06 -21.33
N ARG A 414 20.68 -20.06 -20.62
CA ARG A 414 21.30 -19.51 -19.40
C ARG A 414 20.76 -20.15 -18.14
N LYS A 415 21.68 -20.55 -17.24
CA LYS A 415 21.36 -20.90 -15.87
C LYS A 415 20.93 -19.64 -15.11
N ILE A 416 19.83 -19.73 -14.36
CA ILE A 416 19.28 -18.64 -13.54
C ILE A 416 19.62 -18.90 -12.08
N ARG A 417 20.33 -17.98 -11.44
CA ARG A 417 20.66 -17.99 -10.02
C ARG A 417 19.90 -16.92 -9.25
N ASN A 418 19.53 -15.83 -9.93
CA ASN A 418 18.87 -14.66 -9.36
C ASN A 418 18.14 -13.87 -10.44
N LEU A 419 17.41 -12.80 -10.03
CA LEU A 419 16.65 -11.91 -10.92
C LEU A 419 17.53 -11.22 -11.98
N ASN A 420 18.80 -10.92 -11.69
CA ASN A 420 19.68 -10.29 -12.67
C ASN A 420 20.01 -11.27 -13.81
N ASP A 421 20.34 -12.52 -13.47
CA ASP A 421 20.54 -13.57 -14.48
C ASP A 421 19.28 -13.73 -15.36
N LEU A 422 18.09 -13.65 -14.76
CA LEU A 422 16.81 -13.77 -15.49
C LEU A 422 16.58 -12.57 -16.41
N ARG A 423 16.83 -11.33 -15.96
CA ARG A 423 16.73 -10.13 -16.82
C ARG A 423 17.65 -10.22 -18.03
N GLU A 424 18.91 -10.60 -17.80
CA GLU A 424 19.89 -10.78 -18.88
C GLU A 424 19.49 -11.92 -19.83
N ALA A 425 18.95 -13.03 -19.33
CA ALA A 425 18.49 -14.14 -20.14
C ALA A 425 17.29 -13.75 -21.02
N ILE A 426 16.32 -13.01 -20.47
CA ILE A 426 15.17 -12.49 -21.21
C ILE A 426 15.64 -11.53 -22.32
N GLU A 427 16.52 -10.59 -22.01
CA GLU A 427 17.05 -9.64 -23.00
C GLU A 427 17.81 -10.35 -24.11
N ALA A 428 18.65 -11.36 -23.80
CA ALA A 428 19.37 -12.16 -24.76
C ALA A 428 18.45 -13.01 -25.64
N SER A 429 17.26 -13.34 -25.18
CA SER A 429 16.32 -14.21 -25.91
C SER A 429 15.20 -13.44 -26.61
N LYS A 430 15.22 -12.09 -26.60
CA LYS A 430 14.10 -11.28 -27.11
C LYS A 430 13.73 -11.51 -28.56
N GLU A 431 14.70 -11.90 -29.41
CA GLU A 431 14.50 -12.21 -30.83
C GLU A 431 14.14 -13.69 -31.10
N GLN A 432 14.15 -14.54 -30.06
CA GLN A 432 13.81 -15.95 -30.21
C GLN A 432 12.28 -16.11 -30.12
N GLU A 433 11.70 -16.87 -31.04
CA GLU A 433 10.25 -17.15 -31.05
C GLU A 433 9.85 -18.15 -29.96
N ASN A 434 10.68 -19.17 -29.74
CA ASN A 434 10.44 -20.23 -28.79
C ASN A 434 11.62 -20.33 -27.83
N ILE A 435 11.31 -20.22 -26.53
CA ILE A 435 12.34 -20.19 -25.48
C ILE A 435 12.09 -21.38 -24.54
N PRO A 436 13.06 -22.30 -24.40
CA PRO A 436 13.00 -23.39 -23.44
C PRO A 436 13.23 -22.85 -22.02
N ILE A 437 12.44 -23.33 -21.05
CA ILE A 437 12.59 -22.99 -19.63
C ILE A 437 12.64 -24.27 -18.82
N VAL A 438 13.66 -24.41 -17.96
CA VAL A 438 13.74 -25.45 -16.95
C VAL A 438 13.32 -24.86 -15.61
N PHE A 439 12.39 -25.51 -14.94
CA PHE A 439 11.86 -25.04 -13.65
C PHE A 439 11.63 -26.21 -12.70
N GLN A 440 11.68 -25.92 -11.41
CA GLN A 440 11.34 -26.88 -10.36
C GLN A 440 9.94 -26.59 -9.83
N ARG A 441 9.10 -27.62 -9.78
CA ARG A 441 7.81 -27.65 -9.10
C ARG A 441 7.86 -28.63 -7.97
N ARG A 442 7.82 -28.13 -6.73
CA ARG A 442 8.05 -28.95 -5.53
C ARG A 442 9.42 -29.64 -5.56
N THR A 443 9.45 -30.95 -5.92
CA THR A 443 10.68 -31.77 -6.01
C THR A 443 10.98 -32.21 -7.43
N GLU A 444 10.12 -31.87 -8.41
CA GLU A 444 10.26 -32.32 -9.82
C GLU A 444 10.89 -31.20 -10.64
N THR A 445 11.90 -31.56 -11.44
CA THR A 445 12.47 -30.67 -12.44
C THR A 445 11.78 -30.91 -13.77
N LEU A 446 11.11 -29.87 -14.26
CA LEU A 446 10.30 -29.90 -15.48
C LEU A 446 10.92 -28.98 -16.54
N MET A 447 10.57 -29.22 -17.80
CA MET A 447 10.94 -28.33 -18.91
C MET A 447 9.67 -27.98 -19.68
N THR A 448 9.59 -26.73 -20.12
CA THR A 448 8.57 -26.25 -21.03
C THR A 448 9.18 -25.35 -22.09
N VAL A 449 8.40 -25.01 -23.11
CA VAL A 449 8.79 -24.04 -24.13
C VAL A 449 7.71 -22.97 -24.19
N ILE A 450 8.11 -21.72 -23.98
CA ILE A 450 7.22 -20.57 -24.14
C ILE A 450 7.35 -19.96 -25.53
N ARG A 451 6.24 -19.42 -26.05
CA ARG A 451 6.26 -18.54 -27.22
C ARG A 451 6.48 -17.10 -26.78
N ASN A 452 7.55 -16.48 -27.26
CA ASN A 452 7.91 -15.11 -26.90
C ASN A 452 7.04 -14.06 -27.62
N ARG A 453 5.72 -14.18 -27.45
CA ARG A 453 4.74 -13.21 -27.99
C ARG A 453 3.75 -12.82 -26.90
N PRO A 454 3.67 -11.52 -26.55
CA PRO A 454 2.57 -11.06 -25.70
C PRO A 454 1.23 -11.30 -26.43
N PRO A 455 0.12 -11.48 -25.71
CA PRO A 455 -1.18 -11.58 -26.31
C PRO A 455 -1.46 -10.32 -27.14
N SER A 456 -1.97 -10.52 -28.36
CA SER A 456 -2.40 -9.39 -29.20
C SER A 456 -3.51 -8.62 -28.47
N PRO A 457 -3.45 -7.29 -28.41
CA PRO A 457 -4.58 -6.53 -27.88
C PRO A 457 -5.83 -6.87 -28.71
N PRO A 458 -7.02 -6.96 -28.07
CA PRO A 458 -8.25 -7.18 -28.81
C PRO A 458 -8.38 -6.05 -29.85
N SER A 459 -8.55 -6.46 -31.12
CA SER A 459 -8.83 -5.47 -32.19
C SER A 459 -10.11 -4.74 -31.81
N PRO A 460 -10.16 -3.40 -31.87
CA PRO A 460 -11.40 -2.67 -31.68
C PRO A 460 -12.40 -3.21 -32.71
N SER A 461 -13.48 -3.82 -32.23
CA SER A 461 -14.57 -4.24 -33.11
C SER A 461 -15.21 -2.97 -33.67
N ALA A 462 -15.07 -2.74 -34.98
CA ALA A 462 -15.82 -1.69 -35.64
C ALA A 462 -17.30 -2.09 -35.61
N GLU A 463 -18.01 -1.71 -34.59
CA GLU A 463 -19.47 -1.84 -34.55
C GLU A 463 -20.05 -0.94 -35.63
N LEU A 464 -20.77 -1.55 -36.60
CA LEU A 464 -21.56 -0.79 -37.53
C LEU A 464 -22.72 -0.13 -36.76
N PRO A 465 -22.98 1.16 -36.98
CA PRO A 465 -24.09 1.82 -36.31
C PRO A 465 -25.40 1.18 -36.73
N LYS A 466 -26.30 0.95 -35.77
CA LYS A 466 -27.66 0.43 -35.99
C LYS A 466 -28.67 1.55 -35.83
N ALA A 467 -29.88 1.32 -36.33
CA ALA A 467 -30.97 2.25 -36.10
C ALA A 467 -31.30 2.34 -34.61
N TRP A 468 -31.56 3.55 -34.13
CA TRP A 468 -31.72 3.84 -32.71
C TRP A 468 -32.79 4.89 -32.48
N LEU A 469 -33.59 4.77 -31.41
CA LEU A 469 -34.69 5.68 -31.09
C LEU A 469 -34.30 6.80 -30.13
N GLY A 470 -33.21 6.67 -29.38
CA GLY A 470 -32.78 7.69 -28.40
C GLY A 470 -33.60 7.71 -27.11
N VAL A 471 -34.23 6.62 -26.71
CA VAL A 471 -34.95 6.49 -25.45
C VAL A 471 -34.51 5.23 -24.68
N ARG A 472 -34.66 5.25 -23.36
CA ARG A 472 -34.64 4.04 -22.54
C ARG A 472 -36.05 3.65 -22.16
N THR A 473 -36.32 2.38 -22.12
CA THR A 473 -37.64 1.85 -21.83
C THR A 473 -37.62 0.77 -20.76
N GLN A 474 -38.76 0.61 -20.12
CA GLN A 474 -39.08 -0.45 -19.17
C GLN A 474 -40.32 -1.18 -19.69
N VAL A 475 -40.27 -2.51 -19.63
CA VAL A 475 -41.47 -3.34 -19.98
C VAL A 475 -42.61 -3.03 -19.00
N ILE A 476 -43.83 -2.92 -19.52
CA ILE A 476 -45.03 -2.84 -18.70
C ILE A 476 -45.38 -4.26 -18.23
N THR A 477 -44.81 -4.66 -17.09
CA THR A 477 -45.13 -5.96 -16.47
C THR A 477 -46.53 -5.94 -15.86
N GLN A 478 -47.13 -7.11 -15.60
CA GLN A 478 -48.48 -7.21 -15.03
C GLN A 478 -48.65 -6.38 -13.74
N PRO A 479 -47.71 -6.35 -12.75
CA PRO A 479 -47.82 -5.47 -11.60
C PRO A 479 -47.81 -3.98 -11.98
N VAL A 480 -46.99 -3.60 -12.99
CA VAL A 480 -46.93 -2.20 -13.48
C VAL A 480 -48.24 -1.82 -14.16
N ALA A 481 -48.79 -2.71 -15.01
CA ALA A 481 -50.08 -2.51 -15.68
C ALA A 481 -51.24 -2.33 -14.67
N GLN A 482 -51.29 -3.14 -13.62
CA GLN A 482 -52.26 -3.01 -12.52
C GLN A 482 -52.10 -1.66 -11.79
N ALA A 483 -50.86 -1.27 -11.49
CA ALA A 483 -50.59 0.01 -10.83
C ALA A 483 -50.94 1.24 -11.71
N LEU A 484 -50.93 1.08 -13.04
CA LEU A 484 -51.37 2.11 -14.01
C LEU A 484 -52.88 2.12 -14.24
N GLY A 485 -53.64 1.21 -13.60
CA GLY A 485 -55.10 1.16 -13.63
C GLY A 485 -55.71 0.34 -14.75
N ASP A 486 -54.91 -0.27 -15.62
CA ASP A 486 -55.40 -1.21 -16.68
C ASP A 486 -54.50 -2.46 -16.72
N PRO A 487 -54.99 -3.60 -16.15
CA PRO A 487 -54.26 -4.87 -16.11
C PRO A 487 -53.90 -5.46 -17.46
N ASN A 488 -54.52 -4.99 -18.56
CA ASN A 488 -54.31 -5.50 -19.92
C ASN A 488 -53.27 -4.71 -20.69
N LEU A 489 -52.73 -3.65 -20.13
CA LEU A 489 -51.68 -2.86 -20.77
C LEU A 489 -50.43 -3.71 -21.04
N LYS A 490 -49.95 -3.65 -22.28
CA LYS A 490 -48.70 -4.25 -22.75
C LYS A 490 -47.89 -3.24 -23.50
N GLY A 491 -46.58 -3.46 -23.57
CA GLY A 491 -45.63 -2.59 -24.25
C GLY A 491 -44.54 -2.04 -23.34
N PHE A 492 -44.15 -0.81 -23.59
CA PHE A 492 -42.98 -0.23 -22.93
C PHE A 492 -43.28 1.17 -22.35
N ARG A 493 -42.82 1.42 -21.15
CA ARG A 493 -42.83 2.75 -20.54
C ARG A 493 -41.50 3.43 -20.78
N ILE A 494 -41.49 4.68 -21.28
CA ILE A 494 -40.29 5.48 -21.43
C ILE A 494 -39.81 5.88 -20.03
N THR A 495 -38.58 5.51 -19.71
CA THR A 495 -37.89 5.84 -18.45
C THR A 495 -36.91 7.01 -18.62
N GLU A 496 -36.39 7.20 -19.83
CA GLU A 496 -35.48 8.29 -20.16
C GLU A 496 -35.64 8.65 -21.65
N VAL A 497 -35.61 9.94 -21.96
CA VAL A 497 -35.47 10.48 -23.32
C VAL A 497 -34.12 11.13 -23.38
N MET A 498 -33.26 10.67 -24.28
CA MET A 498 -31.91 11.23 -24.43
C MET A 498 -32.00 12.64 -25.01
N PRO A 499 -31.28 13.59 -24.43
CA PRO A 499 -31.27 14.97 -24.95
C PRO A 499 -30.64 15.03 -26.35
N TYR A 500 -31.03 16.01 -27.13
CA TYR A 500 -30.57 16.30 -28.52
C TYR A 500 -30.88 15.21 -29.55
N THR A 501 -31.71 14.21 -29.23
CA THR A 501 -32.13 13.16 -30.15
C THR A 501 -33.41 13.52 -30.92
N GLU A 502 -33.67 12.83 -32.04
CA GLU A 502 -34.93 12.99 -32.78
C GLU A 502 -36.16 12.63 -31.96
N ALA A 503 -36.02 11.64 -31.02
CA ALA A 503 -37.08 11.35 -30.05
C ALA A 503 -37.42 12.53 -29.14
N SER A 504 -36.39 13.25 -28.66
CA SER A 504 -36.57 14.47 -27.86
C SER A 504 -37.22 15.59 -28.68
N LYS A 505 -36.80 15.81 -29.93
CA LYS A 505 -37.38 16.80 -30.85
C LYS A 505 -38.81 16.48 -31.23
N ALA A 506 -39.14 15.18 -31.40
CA ALA A 506 -40.49 14.70 -31.66
C ALA A 506 -41.42 14.82 -30.45
N GLY A 507 -40.88 15.18 -29.27
CA GLY A 507 -41.66 15.45 -28.07
C GLY A 507 -42.08 14.23 -27.30
N LEU A 508 -41.34 13.10 -27.40
CA LEU A 508 -41.46 11.96 -26.48
C LEU A 508 -41.08 12.42 -25.06
N GLN A 509 -41.76 11.86 -24.07
CA GLN A 509 -41.57 12.23 -22.66
C GLN A 509 -41.41 11.00 -21.76
N VAL A 510 -40.68 11.18 -20.65
CA VAL A 510 -40.62 10.18 -19.58
C VAL A 510 -42.04 9.95 -19.06
N GLY A 511 -42.41 8.66 -18.98
CA GLY A 511 -43.76 8.27 -18.57
C GLY A 511 -44.69 7.88 -19.71
N ASP A 512 -44.38 8.21 -20.96
CA ASP A 512 -45.15 7.74 -22.12
C ASP A 512 -45.16 6.19 -22.17
N LEU A 513 -46.30 5.61 -22.47
CA LEU A 513 -46.43 4.16 -22.63
C LEU A 513 -46.53 3.86 -24.16
N ILE A 514 -45.50 3.25 -24.71
CA ILE A 514 -45.45 2.86 -26.14
C ILE A 514 -46.23 1.53 -26.28
N LEU A 515 -47.36 1.59 -26.97
CA LEU A 515 -48.27 0.51 -27.13
C LEU A 515 -48.21 -0.16 -28.51
N ALA A 516 -47.81 0.57 -29.55
CA ALA A 516 -47.63 0.05 -30.88
C ALA A 516 -46.51 0.73 -31.64
N LEU A 517 -45.91 0.00 -32.60
CA LEU A 517 -44.86 0.47 -33.51
C LEU A 517 -45.35 0.27 -34.95
N ASN A 518 -45.46 1.33 -35.76
CA ASN A 518 -45.94 1.33 -37.13
C ASN A 518 -47.32 0.63 -37.26
N GLY A 519 -48.19 0.84 -36.26
CA GLY A 519 -49.53 0.24 -36.22
C GLY A 519 -49.56 -1.19 -35.65
N GLU A 520 -48.42 -1.85 -35.46
CA GLU A 520 -48.34 -3.18 -34.85
C GLU A 520 -48.30 -3.09 -33.31
N PRO A 521 -49.25 -3.75 -32.58
CA PRO A 521 -49.23 -3.78 -31.13
C PRO A 521 -47.97 -4.40 -30.56
N LEU A 522 -47.49 -3.86 -29.45
CA LEU A 522 -46.34 -4.39 -28.71
C LEU A 522 -46.86 -5.32 -27.60
N GLU A 523 -46.57 -6.61 -27.72
CA GLU A 523 -47.03 -7.64 -26.80
C GLU A 523 -46.12 -7.90 -25.59
N ALA A 524 -45.16 -7.01 -25.34
CA ALA A 524 -44.18 -7.13 -24.23
C ALA A 524 -44.91 -6.96 -22.89
N PHE A 525 -44.75 -7.94 -21.98
CA PHE A 525 -45.33 -7.93 -20.64
C PHE A 525 -44.49 -8.68 -19.60
N ARG A 526 -43.36 -9.27 -19.98
CA ARG A 526 -42.42 -9.96 -19.09
C ARG A 526 -41.05 -9.29 -19.13
N THR A 527 -40.30 -9.41 -18.04
CA THR A 527 -38.94 -8.84 -17.95
C THR A 527 -38.03 -9.33 -19.07
N GLN A 528 -38.20 -10.57 -19.55
CA GLN A 528 -37.42 -11.12 -20.66
C GLN A 528 -37.69 -10.41 -22.00
N ASP A 529 -38.81 -9.69 -22.14
CA ASP A 529 -39.20 -8.98 -23.34
C ASP A 529 -38.54 -7.56 -23.40
N ALA A 530 -37.72 -7.21 -22.43
CA ALA A 530 -37.15 -5.87 -22.26
C ALA A 530 -36.40 -5.30 -23.49
N ARG A 531 -35.83 -6.18 -24.31
CA ARG A 531 -35.11 -5.79 -25.52
C ARG A 531 -35.89 -5.92 -26.81
N ASP A 532 -37.19 -6.23 -26.76
CA ASP A 532 -37.97 -6.49 -27.99
C ASP A 532 -38.17 -5.24 -28.84
N LEU A 533 -38.44 -4.09 -28.22
CA LEU A 533 -38.56 -2.82 -28.92
C LEU A 533 -37.22 -2.43 -29.55
N GLU A 534 -36.14 -2.52 -28.79
CA GLU A 534 -34.78 -2.20 -29.24
C GLU A 534 -34.41 -3.09 -30.45
N ARG A 535 -34.62 -4.41 -30.37
CA ARG A 535 -34.31 -5.33 -31.46
C ARG A 535 -35.15 -5.13 -32.70
N ARG A 536 -36.41 -4.66 -32.58
CA ARG A 536 -37.23 -4.30 -33.72
C ARG A 536 -36.73 -3.06 -34.43
N ILE A 537 -36.32 -2.03 -33.64
CA ILE A 537 -35.76 -0.80 -34.13
C ILE A 537 -34.36 -1.03 -34.77
N GLU A 538 -33.50 -1.82 -34.16
CA GLU A 538 -32.16 -2.15 -34.70
C GLU A 538 -32.19 -2.81 -36.09
N ARG A 539 -33.32 -3.41 -36.48
CA ARG A 539 -33.53 -4.06 -37.79
C ARG A 539 -34.05 -3.13 -38.87
N MET A 540 -34.40 -1.91 -38.51
CA MET A 540 -34.90 -0.88 -39.45
C MET A 540 -33.74 -0.09 -40.05
N ASP A 541 -34.01 0.68 -41.10
CA ASP A 541 -33.04 1.51 -41.75
C ASP A 541 -32.81 2.81 -40.95
N ILE A 542 -31.55 3.21 -40.82
CA ILE A 542 -31.19 4.51 -40.25
C ILE A 542 -31.78 5.60 -41.15
N GLY A 543 -32.41 6.62 -40.55
CA GLY A 543 -33.08 7.71 -41.25
C GLY A 543 -34.55 7.38 -41.63
N SER A 544 -35.04 6.16 -41.37
CA SER A 544 -36.45 5.86 -41.57
C SER A 544 -37.34 6.52 -40.53
N GLU A 545 -38.53 6.96 -40.95
CA GLU A 545 -39.55 7.48 -40.04
C GLU A 545 -40.38 6.32 -39.49
N ILE A 546 -40.55 6.26 -38.17
CA ILE A 546 -41.41 5.32 -37.46
C ILE A 546 -42.58 6.04 -36.80
N LYS A 547 -43.71 5.35 -36.66
CA LYS A 547 -44.87 5.85 -35.94
C LYS A 547 -45.06 5.09 -34.65
N LEU A 548 -45.06 5.78 -33.53
CA LEU A 548 -45.28 5.25 -32.21
C LEU A 548 -46.69 5.60 -31.74
N THR A 549 -47.50 4.59 -31.43
CA THR A 549 -48.75 4.85 -30.69
C THR A 549 -48.41 4.85 -29.20
N ILE A 550 -48.56 6.01 -28.58
CA ILE A 550 -48.29 6.18 -27.16
C ILE A 550 -49.57 6.45 -26.37
N LEU A 551 -49.56 6.12 -25.06
CA LEU A 551 -50.55 6.58 -24.09
C LEU A 551 -49.88 7.56 -23.13
N ARG A 552 -50.40 8.81 -23.12
CA ARG A 552 -49.93 9.89 -22.25
C ARG A 552 -51.08 10.47 -21.49
N HIS A 553 -51.07 10.47 -20.17
CA HIS A 553 -52.16 10.93 -19.29
C HIS A 553 -53.55 10.39 -19.64
N GLY A 554 -53.62 9.13 -20.09
CA GLY A 554 -54.89 8.49 -20.49
C GLY A 554 -55.30 8.75 -21.93
N GLU A 555 -54.63 9.61 -22.68
CA GLU A 555 -54.89 9.88 -24.11
C GLU A 555 -53.95 9.10 -25.02
N ARG A 556 -54.51 8.46 -26.05
CA ARG A 556 -53.69 7.85 -27.11
C ARG A 556 -53.27 8.92 -28.12
N ARG A 557 -51.98 8.91 -28.45
CA ARG A 557 -51.37 9.84 -29.44
C ARG A 557 -50.49 9.04 -30.39
N GLU A 558 -50.38 9.50 -31.61
CA GLU A 558 -49.43 8.98 -32.58
C GLU A 558 -48.31 10.02 -32.72
N ILE A 559 -47.03 9.57 -32.56
CA ILE A 559 -45.83 10.40 -32.68
C ILE A 559 -44.93 9.76 -33.73
N SER A 560 -44.59 10.54 -34.77
CA SER A 560 -43.59 10.17 -35.76
C SER A 560 -42.19 10.53 -35.26
N VAL A 561 -41.24 9.62 -35.39
CA VAL A 561 -39.84 9.83 -35.01
C VAL A 561 -38.93 9.27 -36.10
N THR A 562 -37.95 10.07 -36.53
CA THR A 562 -36.88 9.61 -37.42
C THR A 562 -35.83 8.83 -36.64
N LEU A 563 -35.46 7.64 -37.11
CA LEU A 563 -34.43 6.83 -36.46
C LEU A 563 -33.05 7.37 -36.76
N GLU A 564 -32.24 7.51 -35.70
CA GLU A 564 -30.85 7.96 -35.76
C GLU A 564 -29.88 6.76 -35.77
N PRO A 565 -28.63 6.95 -36.21
CA PRO A 565 -27.60 5.96 -35.97
C PRO A 565 -27.32 5.85 -34.47
N SER A 566 -27.17 4.61 -33.99
CA SER A 566 -26.73 4.39 -32.60
C SER A 566 -25.40 5.11 -32.36
N PRO A 567 -25.25 5.84 -31.24
CA PRO A 567 -24.00 6.51 -30.94
C PRO A 567 -22.89 5.50 -30.73
N ALA A 568 -21.66 5.84 -31.19
CA ALA A 568 -20.49 5.00 -31.01
C ALA A 568 -20.27 4.65 -29.53
N SER A 569 -19.91 3.41 -29.27
CA SER A 569 -19.58 2.96 -27.90
C SER A 569 -18.31 3.65 -27.39
N ALA A 570 -18.13 3.63 -26.06
CA ALA A 570 -16.92 4.17 -25.43
C ALA A 570 -15.64 3.47 -25.92
N GLU A 571 -15.75 2.16 -26.24
CA GLU A 571 -14.66 1.34 -26.74
C GLU A 571 -14.22 1.71 -28.17
N ALA A 572 -15.13 2.26 -28.96
CA ALA A 572 -14.83 2.73 -30.32
C ALA A 572 -14.21 4.12 -30.36
N ALA A 573 -14.20 4.86 -29.24
CA ALA A 573 -13.59 6.18 -29.16
C ALA A 573 -12.05 6.07 -29.18
N ARG A 574 -11.40 7.00 -29.89
CA ARG A 574 -9.93 7.05 -29.89
C ARG A 574 -9.43 7.31 -28.49
N SER A 575 -8.47 6.51 -28.04
CA SER A 575 -7.89 6.61 -26.71
C SER A 575 -6.36 6.70 -26.79
N VAL A 576 -5.75 7.34 -25.80
CA VAL A 576 -4.30 7.39 -25.64
C VAL A 576 -3.94 7.25 -24.16
N ARG A 577 -2.86 6.51 -23.90
CA ARG A 577 -2.23 6.47 -22.60
C ARG A 577 -1.07 7.46 -22.56
N GLN A 578 -1.06 8.31 -21.59
CA GLN A 578 0.05 9.21 -21.26
C GLN A 578 0.99 8.48 -20.32
N ASN A 579 2.03 7.86 -20.87
CA ASN A 579 2.90 6.93 -20.14
C ASN A 579 3.74 7.63 -19.05
N GLU A 580 4.23 8.84 -19.30
CA GLU A 580 5.12 9.58 -18.41
C GLU A 580 4.39 10.02 -17.13
N LEU A 581 3.13 10.39 -17.23
CA LEU A 581 2.30 10.81 -16.08
C LEU A 581 1.33 9.73 -15.64
N ASP A 582 1.30 8.61 -16.36
CA ASP A 582 0.59 7.37 -16.11
C ASP A 582 -0.92 7.53 -15.88
N PHE A 583 -1.61 8.04 -16.90
CA PHE A 583 -3.06 8.03 -16.99
C PHE A 583 -3.53 7.87 -18.44
N ALA A 584 -4.78 7.48 -18.66
CA ALA A 584 -5.35 7.33 -19.99
C ALA A 584 -6.55 8.25 -20.21
N VAL A 585 -6.67 8.72 -21.44
CA VAL A 585 -7.80 9.56 -21.87
C VAL A 585 -8.36 9.07 -23.21
N ARG A 586 -9.60 9.46 -23.51
CA ARG A 586 -10.22 9.22 -24.81
C ARG A 586 -11.04 10.42 -25.29
N ASP A 587 -11.36 10.46 -26.57
CA ASP A 587 -12.36 11.39 -27.08
C ASP A 587 -13.72 11.14 -26.41
N ILE A 588 -14.50 12.20 -26.19
CA ILE A 588 -15.88 12.09 -25.71
C ILE A 588 -16.81 11.67 -26.83
N THR A 589 -17.74 10.80 -26.52
CA THR A 589 -18.78 10.34 -27.43
C THR A 589 -20.07 11.15 -27.26
N ALA A 590 -21.02 11.00 -28.19
CA ALA A 590 -22.36 11.55 -28.02
C ALA A 590 -23.05 10.99 -26.75
N LEU A 591 -22.84 9.69 -26.46
CA LEU A 591 -23.35 9.07 -25.23
C LEU A 591 -22.78 9.71 -23.95
N ASP A 592 -21.51 10.11 -23.94
CA ASP A 592 -20.93 10.81 -22.78
C ASP A 592 -21.60 12.16 -22.55
N ARG A 593 -21.83 12.94 -23.62
CA ARG A 593 -22.55 14.23 -23.54
C ARG A 593 -23.97 14.04 -23.00
N MET A 594 -24.66 13.04 -23.50
CA MET A 594 -26.04 12.73 -23.09
C MET A 594 -26.12 12.28 -21.64
N ARG A 595 -25.25 11.32 -21.23
CA ARG A 595 -25.22 10.77 -19.86
C ARG A 595 -24.87 11.81 -18.81
N ASN A 596 -23.87 12.64 -19.10
CA ASN A 596 -23.40 13.67 -18.19
C ASN A 596 -24.20 14.97 -18.30
N ARG A 597 -25.19 15.02 -19.24
CA ARG A 597 -25.98 16.23 -19.56
C ARG A 597 -25.09 17.44 -19.87
N TRP A 598 -24.01 17.19 -20.59
CA TRP A 598 -23.13 18.22 -21.11
C TRP A 598 -23.81 18.93 -22.31
N ARG A 599 -23.32 20.11 -22.67
CA ARG A 599 -23.78 20.80 -23.86
C ARG A 599 -23.47 19.98 -25.10
N GLU A 600 -24.24 20.15 -26.15
CA GLU A 600 -24.05 19.45 -27.43
C GLU A 600 -22.67 19.75 -28.03
N ASP A 601 -22.19 21.00 -27.88
CA ASP A 601 -20.90 21.51 -28.33
C ASP A 601 -19.75 21.28 -27.32
N GLN A 602 -19.98 20.51 -26.21
CA GLN A 602 -18.96 20.26 -25.23
C GLN A 602 -17.77 19.54 -25.86
N GLN A 603 -16.58 20.07 -25.60
CA GLN A 603 -15.29 19.53 -26.06
C GLN A 603 -14.42 19.14 -24.88
N GLY A 604 -13.35 18.39 -25.16
CA GLY A 604 -12.41 17.91 -24.17
C GLY A 604 -12.10 16.44 -24.34
N VAL A 605 -11.19 15.90 -23.52
CA VAL A 605 -10.86 14.47 -23.45
C VAL A 605 -11.22 13.90 -22.10
N LEU A 606 -11.87 12.73 -22.11
CA LEU A 606 -12.36 12.07 -20.89
C LEU A 606 -11.28 11.18 -20.32
N VAL A 607 -10.96 11.35 -19.04
CA VAL A 607 -10.06 10.47 -18.28
C VAL A 607 -10.73 9.12 -18.07
N THR A 608 -10.07 8.05 -18.53
CA THR A 608 -10.60 6.68 -18.51
C THR A 608 -9.89 5.77 -17.52
N ASP A 609 -8.63 6.05 -17.24
CA ASP A 609 -7.82 5.27 -16.32
C ASP A 609 -6.81 6.17 -15.62
N VAL A 610 -6.80 6.11 -14.30
CA VAL A 610 -5.81 6.75 -13.43
C VAL A 610 -5.32 5.68 -12.46
N PRO A 611 -4.21 5.02 -12.79
CA PRO A 611 -3.65 3.97 -11.94
C PRO A 611 -3.28 4.50 -10.55
N ASN A 612 -3.39 3.62 -9.57
CA ASN A 612 -2.91 3.91 -8.24
C ASN A 612 -1.41 4.23 -8.26
N GLY A 613 -1.01 5.24 -7.49
CA GLY A 613 0.37 5.70 -7.44
C GLY A 613 0.86 6.51 -8.64
N SER A 614 0.03 6.71 -9.67
CA SER A 614 0.35 7.59 -10.80
C SER A 614 0.45 9.06 -10.38
N TRP A 615 1.16 9.87 -11.18
CA TRP A 615 1.19 11.33 -10.98
C TRP A 615 -0.21 11.95 -11.07
N GLY A 616 -1.07 11.38 -11.91
CA GLY A 616 -2.47 11.76 -11.98
C GLY A 616 -3.19 11.54 -10.65
N GLN A 617 -3.05 10.35 -10.03
CA GLN A 617 -3.69 10.06 -8.75
C GLN A 617 -3.13 10.94 -7.61
N LEU A 618 -1.81 11.12 -7.53
CA LEU A 618 -1.16 11.98 -6.53
C LEU A 618 -1.66 13.43 -6.61
N ALA A 619 -1.99 13.90 -7.81
CA ALA A 619 -2.56 15.23 -8.07
C ALA A 619 -4.08 15.29 -7.83
N GLY A 620 -4.74 14.16 -7.59
CA GLY A 620 -6.18 14.09 -7.40
C GLY A 620 -7.01 14.04 -8.70
N LEU A 621 -6.39 13.68 -9.85
CA LEU A 621 -7.09 13.34 -11.08
C LEU A 621 -7.92 12.07 -10.87
N ARG A 622 -9.11 11.99 -11.49
CA ARG A 622 -10.05 10.88 -11.32
C ARG A 622 -10.56 10.35 -12.65
N ASN A 623 -10.91 9.09 -12.68
CA ASN A 623 -11.68 8.53 -13.79
C ASN A 623 -13.00 9.29 -13.91
N GLY A 624 -13.35 9.70 -15.14
CA GLY A 624 -14.54 10.51 -15.42
C GLY A 624 -14.31 12.02 -15.44
N ASP A 625 -13.13 12.51 -15.05
CA ASP A 625 -12.78 13.92 -15.26
C ASP A 625 -12.70 14.23 -16.77
N LEU A 626 -13.27 15.35 -17.20
CA LEU A 626 -13.12 15.84 -18.56
C LEU A 626 -12.06 16.94 -18.59
N ILE A 627 -10.92 16.68 -19.22
CA ILE A 627 -9.85 17.67 -19.38
C ILE A 627 -10.25 18.67 -20.46
N LEU A 628 -10.33 19.94 -20.08
CA LEU A 628 -10.70 21.06 -20.92
C LEU A 628 -9.48 21.86 -21.39
N ALA A 629 -8.42 21.91 -20.58
CA ALA A 629 -7.16 22.56 -20.92
C ALA A 629 -5.98 21.93 -20.16
N VAL A 630 -4.78 22.05 -20.75
CA VAL A 630 -3.51 21.70 -20.16
C VAL A 630 -2.58 22.90 -20.24
N ASN A 631 -2.05 23.39 -19.12
CA ASN A 631 -1.20 24.60 -19.05
C ASN A 631 -1.79 25.77 -19.85
N GLU A 632 -3.06 26.09 -19.62
CA GLU A 632 -3.83 27.14 -20.29
C GLU A 632 -4.16 26.88 -21.80
N GLN A 633 -3.63 25.80 -22.39
CA GLN A 633 -3.92 25.43 -23.78
C GLN A 633 -5.23 24.64 -23.86
N PRO A 634 -6.26 25.12 -24.59
CA PRO A 634 -7.53 24.42 -24.69
C PRO A 634 -7.38 23.04 -25.35
N ILE A 635 -8.09 22.06 -24.84
CA ILE A 635 -8.13 20.70 -25.37
C ILE A 635 -9.54 20.44 -25.90
N GLN A 636 -9.66 20.17 -27.19
CA GLN A 636 -10.91 19.84 -27.84
C GLN A 636 -11.01 18.38 -28.19
N THR A 637 -9.89 17.79 -28.63
CA THR A 637 -9.76 16.41 -29.12
C THR A 637 -8.55 15.73 -28.53
N ILE A 638 -8.46 14.42 -28.76
CA ILE A 638 -7.30 13.63 -28.36
C ILE A 638 -6.01 14.05 -29.09
N GLN A 639 -6.12 14.56 -30.33
CA GLN A 639 -4.96 15.08 -31.06
C GLN A 639 -4.39 16.35 -30.40
N ASP A 640 -5.26 17.27 -29.97
CA ASP A 640 -4.82 18.47 -29.25
C ASP A 640 -4.12 18.08 -27.96
N PHE A 641 -4.73 17.13 -27.24
CA PHE A 641 -4.14 16.59 -25.99
C PHE A 641 -2.74 15.99 -26.25
N GLN A 642 -2.59 15.15 -27.26
CA GLN A 642 -1.30 14.55 -27.59
C GLN A 642 -0.24 15.60 -27.95
N GLN A 643 -0.60 16.60 -28.76
CA GLN A 643 0.31 17.66 -29.15
C GLN A 643 0.77 18.49 -27.95
N VAL A 644 -0.16 18.89 -27.07
CA VAL A 644 0.14 19.68 -25.87
C VAL A 644 1.00 18.85 -24.89
N MET A 645 0.67 17.57 -24.71
CA MET A 645 1.44 16.70 -23.82
C MET A 645 2.86 16.41 -24.32
N GLN A 646 3.08 16.30 -25.65
CA GLN A 646 4.43 16.22 -26.22
C GLN A 646 5.27 17.46 -25.86
N GLU A 647 4.66 18.65 -25.90
CA GLU A 647 5.34 19.88 -25.49
C GLU A 647 5.65 19.90 -23.99
N VAL A 648 4.70 19.46 -23.16
CA VAL A 648 4.88 19.31 -21.70
C VAL A 648 6.06 18.39 -21.38
N ILE A 649 6.15 17.23 -22.04
CA ILE A 649 7.24 16.26 -21.85
C ILE A 649 8.58 16.87 -22.27
N ARG A 650 8.62 17.64 -23.38
CA ARG A 650 9.81 18.32 -23.86
C ARG A 650 10.31 19.41 -22.92
N GLN A 651 9.39 20.20 -22.37
CA GLN A 651 9.70 21.32 -21.48
C GLN A 651 9.96 20.92 -20.05
N GLN A 652 9.41 19.78 -19.61
CA GLN A 652 9.53 19.26 -18.25
C GLN A 652 9.22 20.32 -17.17
N PRO A 653 8.05 20.98 -17.21
CA PRO A 653 7.72 22.02 -16.25
C PRO A 653 7.60 21.40 -14.84
N PRO A 654 7.93 22.13 -13.77
CA PRO A 654 7.82 21.61 -12.40
C PRO A 654 6.37 21.29 -11.99
N VAL A 655 5.39 21.94 -12.65
CA VAL A 655 3.96 21.70 -12.43
C VAL A 655 3.26 21.66 -13.79
N VAL A 656 2.43 20.63 -13.99
CA VAL A 656 1.50 20.53 -15.12
C VAL A 656 0.09 20.78 -14.60
N ILE A 657 -0.57 21.79 -15.14
CA ILE A 657 -1.90 22.21 -14.69
C ILE A 657 -2.94 21.64 -15.63
N LEU A 658 -3.86 20.82 -15.12
CA LEU A 658 -5.03 20.37 -15.85
C LEU A 658 -6.25 21.15 -15.36
N PHE A 659 -6.99 21.78 -16.29
CA PHE A 659 -8.31 22.34 -16.03
C PHE A 659 -9.34 21.29 -16.41
N VAL A 660 -10.11 20.82 -15.44
CA VAL A 660 -11.02 19.68 -15.62
C VAL A 660 -12.46 20.06 -15.27
N LEU A 661 -13.41 19.42 -15.94
CA LEU A 661 -14.82 19.39 -15.54
C LEU A 661 -15.07 18.05 -14.84
N ARG A 662 -15.44 18.10 -13.56
CA ARG A 662 -15.76 16.98 -12.70
C ARG A 662 -17.22 17.11 -12.26
N ASP A 663 -18.03 16.08 -12.51
CA ASP A 663 -19.48 16.13 -12.30
C ASP A 663 -20.11 17.32 -13.06
N ARG A 664 -20.26 18.47 -12.42
CA ARG A 664 -20.78 19.70 -13.01
C ARG A 664 -19.97 20.94 -12.65
N GLU A 665 -18.85 20.76 -12.00
CA GLU A 665 -17.99 21.83 -11.52
C GLU A 665 -16.62 21.76 -12.18
N THR A 666 -16.06 22.91 -12.46
CA THR A 666 -14.69 22.98 -12.95
C THR A 666 -13.70 23.03 -11.79
N SER A 667 -12.55 22.38 -11.97
CA SER A 667 -11.49 22.32 -10.98
C SER A 667 -10.12 22.33 -11.64
N PHE A 668 -9.10 22.66 -10.86
CA PHE A 668 -7.71 22.52 -11.27
C PHE A 668 -7.08 21.31 -10.62
N VAL A 669 -6.29 20.57 -11.39
CA VAL A 669 -5.47 19.44 -10.93
C VAL A 669 -4.03 19.81 -11.24
N PHE A 670 -3.17 19.79 -10.21
CA PHE A 670 -1.75 20.16 -10.29
C PHE A 670 -0.89 18.92 -10.20
N LEU A 671 -0.33 18.48 -11.33
CA LEU A 671 0.63 17.38 -11.34
C LEU A 671 2.03 17.96 -11.11
N GLU A 672 2.76 17.39 -10.17
CA GLU A 672 4.15 17.75 -9.81
C GLU A 672 5.09 16.57 -10.11
N PRO A 673 5.36 16.27 -11.39
CA PRO A 673 6.13 15.08 -11.76
C PRO A 673 7.62 15.24 -11.45
N ASP A 674 8.24 14.16 -10.97
CA ASP A 674 9.69 14.05 -10.98
C ASP A 674 10.14 13.54 -12.36
N TRP A 675 10.48 14.49 -13.24
CA TRP A 675 10.91 14.17 -14.59
C TRP A 675 12.19 13.34 -14.66
N LYS A 676 13.06 13.39 -13.63
CA LYS A 676 14.27 12.58 -13.58
C LYS A 676 13.95 11.12 -13.33
N ALA A 677 12.99 10.84 -12.44
CA ALA A 677 12.53 9.49 -12.18
C ALA A 677 11.73 8.89 -13.33
N ILE A 678 11.08 9.73 -14.16
CA ILE A 678 10.30 9.29 -15.32
C ILE A 678 11.20 8.88 -16.49
N THR A 679 12.36 9.51 -16.64
CA THR A 679 13.28 9.30 -17.79
C THR A 679 14.34 8.21 -17.53
N GLN A 680 14.40 7.62 -16.35
CA GLN A 680 15.18 6.42 -15.99
C GLN A 680 14.33 5.15 -16.11
#